data_04952fed898159761d229d19c21468f6
#
_entry.id   04952fed898159761d229d19c21468f6
#
_cell.length_a   1.000
_cell.length_b   1.000
_cell.length_c   1.000
_cell.angle_alpha   90.00
_cell.angle_beta   90.00
_cell.angle_gamma   90.00
#
_symmetry.space_group_name_H-M   'P 1'
#
loop_
_entity.id
_entity.type
_entity.pdbx_description
1 polymer ?
#
loop_
_entity_poly.entity_id
_entity_poly.type
_entity_poly.pdbx_seq_one_letter_code
_entity_poly.pdbx_strand_id
1 'polypeptide(L)'
;MSEKGDVRRMNTRADTARAKDVKYEEKWKKSQNHFDCFSTLIKIELDDELKQVEDRWKNWSKQKIVKAGVALFDLKARTAGRFFGDPILVFENRNGMNLPFHRFGHGDMVVISRARPWAEKIVEGVVLDRNSSRIRIVAKDKPSDLRKGGWRLDKGANRVAHDRMHDALISFHSTEGDGGTVLRDLILCQPHDIQASAQRPPEIRGQKIKPLNLKGMTLDESQITAIESAVNQRLTIIQGPPGTGKTHTAVHLLKGLVEMGRGPILATAESNVAVDNLLEGLLNLGVKAVRFGRPVKVREHLREATLDAQVAIHPKQDEINFIREENDAIKSKLHDLKGKEKGLAHRDINKNYREIRDIEQRIFEDVLSKSEVVCTTNIGAGHFTLSNRKFPIILIDEATQATEPSSLVPIVKGARQLILVGDHKQLPPTVTSRTAESSGLNISLFDRLQKNGLKAHMLTTQYRMHPTIREFPSARFYENRLEDGCRAEDRPPVAGFLWPDWDKPVAFIPVHGSEIEEEAGSSRSNMDEAAVVLQVVKDLLLPGDLDVQDIGVISPYAGQVRLIREMLGEDLQSLEIKSVDGYQGREKEVIVLSTVRSNEDGVVGFLSNFRRLNVALTRARRGLIVIGDDRTLRNDSTWESWLDWVDESKLMAWHVVNS
;
A
#
# COMPACT_ATOMS: atom_id res chain seq x y z
N MET A 1 41.19 58.93 -5.55
CA MET A 1 41.20 57.45 -5.58
C MET A 1 39.94 56.81 -4.88
N SER A 2 38.77 57.50 -4.75
CA SER A 2 37.57 56.98 -4.04
C SER A 2 36.41 56.65 -4.96
N GLU A 3 36.34 57.13 -6.20
CA GLU A 3 35.21 56.89 -7.08
C GLU A 3 35.20 55.48 -7.80
N LYS A 4 36.39 54.91 -8.01
CA LYS A 4 36.47 53.56 -8.65
C LYS A 4 36.10 52.39 -7.72
N GLY A 5 36.09 52.59 -6.41
CA GLY A 5 35.73 51.57 -5.42
C GLY A 5 34.21 51.42 -5.25
N ASP A 6 33.46 52.50 -5.40
CA ASP A 6 31.98 52.48 -5.22
C ASP A 6 31.26 51.91 -6.44
N VAL A 7 31.75 52.17 -7.66
CA VAL A 7 31.17 51.59 -8.88
C VAL A 7 31.35 50.07 -8.94
N ARG A 8 32.47 49.52 -8.47
CA ARG A 8 32.66 48.06 -8.37
C ARG A 8 31.77 47.42 -7.30
N ARG A 9 31.49 48.10 -6.19
CA ARG A 9 30.55 47.60 -5.14
C ARG A 9 29.09 47.73 -5.58
N MET A 10 28.70 48.71 -6.37
CA MET A 10 27.35 48.84 -6.94
C MET A 10 27.12 47.79 -8.02
N ASN A 11 28.04 47.51 -8.91
CA ASN A 11 27.93 46.48 -9.93
C ASN A 11 27.83 45.06 -9.31
N THR A 12 28.61 44.75 -8.28
CA THR A 12 28.52 43.46 -7.58
C THR A 12 27.21 43.30 -6.79
N ARG A 13 26.59 44.37 -6.29
CA ARG A 13 25.25 44.34 -5.67
C ARG A 13 24.15 44.16 -6.70
N ALA A 14 24.22 44.82 -7.85
CA ALA A 14 23.27 44.66 -8.94
C ALA A 14 23.35 43.28 -9.57
N ASP A 15 24.57 42.73 -9.76
CA ASP A 15 24.78 41.36 -10.26
C ASP A 15 24.31 40.30 -9.26
N THR A 16 24.49 40.49 -7.96
CA THR A 16 23.95 39.61 -6.92
C THR A 16 22.44 39.72 -6.80
N ALA A 17 21.82 40.88 -7.01
CA ALA A 17 20.37 41.03 -7.05
C ALA A 17 19.78 40.37 -8.28
N ARG A 18 20.34 40.61 -9.49
CA ARG A 18 19.92 39.89 -10.72
C ARG A 18 20.07 38.38 -10.62
N ALA A 19 21.17 37.88 -10.06
CA ALA A 19 21.36 36.43 -9.87
C ALA A 19 20.36 35.84 -8.87
N LYS A 20 19.89 36.61 -7.87
CA LYS A 20 18.83 36.21 -6.96
C LYS A 20 17.47 36.18 -7.66
N ASP A 21 17.17 37.16 -8.50
CA ASP A 21 15.93 37.23 -9.25
C ASP A 21 15.83 36.10 -10.28
N VAL A 22 16.88 35.80 -11.02
CA VAL A 22 16.94 34.65 -11.96
C VAL A 22 16.76 33.33 -11.23
N LYS A 23 17.42 33.13 -10.09
CA LYS A 23 17.22 31.93 -9.27
C LYS A 23 15.78 31.81 -8.73
N TYR A 24 15.17 32.93 -8.39
CA TYR A 24 13.77 32.94 -7.93
C TYR A 24 12.80 32.56 -9.04
N GLU A 25 12.98 33.10 -10.24
CA GLU A 25 12.20 32.79 -11.42
C GLU A 25 12.34 31.31 -11.84
N GLU A 26 13.56 30.76 -11.84
CA GLU A 26 13.78 29.34 -12.10
C GLU A 26 13.10 28.42 -11.08
N LYS A 27 13.19 28.78 -9.80
CA LYS A 27 12.53 28.05 -8.72
C LYS A 27 11.01 28.06 -8.88
N TRP A 28 10.46 29.24 -9.18
CA TRP A 28 9.04 29.39 -9.39
C TRP A 28 8.56 28.58 -10.60
N LYS A 29 9.28 28.62 -11.70
CA LYS A 29 8.98 27.86 -12.92
C LYS A 29 9.02 26.35 -12.70
N LYS A 30 10.02 25.83 -11.98
CA LYS A 30 10.09 24.41 -11.61
C LYS A 30 8.90 24.01 -10.71
N SER A 31 8.57 24.85 -9.73
CA SER A 31 7.44 24.63 -8.84
C SER A 31 6.11 24.59 -9.61
N GLN A 32 5.90 25.54 -10.52
CA GLN A 32 4.71 25.60 -11.35
C GLN A 32 4.60 24.40 -12.28
N ASN A 33 5.68 24.01 -12.96
CA ASN A 33 5.70 22.84 -13.83
C ASN A 33 5.36 21.55 -13.07
N HIS A 34 5.86 21.40 -11.84
CA HIS A 34 5.56 20.26 -10.99
C HIS A 34 4.07 20.23 -10.61
N PHE A 35 3.51 21.38 -10.23
CA PHE A 35 2.09 21.52 -9.90
C PHE A 35 1.21 21.17 -11.10
N ASP A 36 1.47 21.78 -12.26
CA ASP A 36 0.67 21.60 -13.48
C ASP A 36 0.70 20.14 -13.96
N CYS A 37 1.88 19.52 -13.92
CA CYS A 37 2.07 18.13 -14.27
C CYS A 37 1.19 17.21 -13.39
N PHE A 38 1.38 17.25 -12.08
CA PHE A 38 0.68 16.32 -11.20
C PHE A 38 -0.80 16.64 -11.03
N SER A 39 -1.22 17.91 -11.10
CA SER A 39 -2.63 18.30 -11.13
C SER A 39 -3.34 17.67 -12.34
N THR A 40 -2.70 17.71 -13.50
CA THR A 40 -3.21 17.09 -14.73
C THR A 40 -3.27 15.57 -14.61
N LEU A 41 -2.21 14.94 -14.11
CA LEU A 41 -2.13 13.48 -13.98
C LEU A 41 -3.14 12.90 -12.99
N ILE A 42 -3.35 13.57 -11.84
CA ILE A 42 -4.38 13.19 -10.86
C ILE A 42 -5.77 13.24 -11.50
N LYS A 43 -6.04 14.27 -12.32
CA LYS A 43 -7.31 14.39 -13.01
C LYS A 43 -7.53 13.31 -14.06
N ILE A 44 -6.52 13.03 -14.89
CA ILE A 44 -6.56 11.96 -15.90
C ILE A 44 -6.85 10.61 -15.24
N GLU A 45 -6.14 10.29 -14.15
CA GLU A 45 -6.32 9.04 -13.41
C GLU A 45 -7.75 8.92 -12.86
N LEU A 46 -8.28 9.98 -12.22
CA LEU A 46 -9.65 10.00 -11.71
C LEU A 46 -10.68 9.86 -12.84
N ASP A 47 -10.52 10.60 -13.93
CA ASP A 47 -11.45 10.59 -15.06
C ASP A 47 -11.50 9.19 -15.70
N ASP A 48 -10.36 8.52 -15.85
CA ASP A 48 -10.30 7.17 -16.41
C ASP A 48 -10.84 6.11 -15.44
N GLU A 49 -10.59 6.24 -14.12
CA GLU A 49 -11.19 5.37 -13.11
C GLU A 49 -12.73 5.49 -13.12
N LEU A 50 -13.25 6.72 -13.16
CA LEU A 50 -14.69 6.98 -13.23
C LEU A 50 -15.31 6.45 -14.54
N LYS A 51 -14.65 6.66 -15.68
CA LYS A 51 -15.09 6.11 -16.97
C LYS A 51 -15.16 4.58 -16.96
N GLN A 52 -14.17 3.91 -16.37
CA GLN A 52 -14.19 2.44 -16.25
C GLN A 52 -15.34 1.96 -15.35
N VAL A 53 -15.64 2.66 -14.25
CA VAL A 53 -16.80 2.35 -13.40
C VAL A 53 -18.10 2.56 -14.19
N GLU A 54 -18.22 3.69 -14.90
CA GLU A 54 -19.40 4.04 -15.68
C GLU A 54 -19.62 3.09 -16.87
N ASP A 55 -18.53 2.72 -17.59
CA ASP A 55 -18.57 1.73 -18.66
C ASP A 55 -19.07 0.38 -18.16
N ARG A 56 -18.56 -0.09 -17.03
CA ARG A 56 -19.05 -1.32 -16.39
C ARG A 56 -20.54 -1.24 -16.06
N TRP A 57 -21.01 -0.11 -15.58
CA TRP A 57 -22.41 0.08 -15.19
C TRP A 57 -23.36 0.12 -16.39
N LYS A 58 -22.95 0.78 -17.50
CA LYS A 58 -23.81 1.05 -18.66
C LYS A 58 -23.70 0.01 -19.77
N ASN A 59 -22.49 -0.46 -20.05
CA ASN A 59 -22.17 -1.19 -21.27
C ASN A 59 -21.87 -2.68 -21.05
N TRP A 60 -21.50 -3.09 -19.82
CA TRP A 60 -21.21 -4.49 -19.58
C TRP A 60 -22.47 -5.29 -19.35
N SER A 61 -22.57 -6.48 -19.97
CA SER A 61 -23.65 -7.44 -19.66
C SER A 61 -23.52 -7.92 -18.21
N LYS A 62 -24.67 -8.29 -17.59
CA LYS A 62 -24.67 -8.86 -16.24
C LYS A 62 -23.74 -10.07 -16.14
N GLN A 63 -23.70 -10.91 -17.16
CA GLN A 63 -22.82 -12.09 -17.20
C GLN A 63 -21.34 -11.69 -17.15
N LYS A 64 -20.92 -10.69 -17.97
CA LYS A 64 -19.56 -10.17 -17.97
C LYS A 64 -19.17 -9.58 -16.61
N ILE A 65 -20.04 -8.80 -15.97
CA ILE A 65 -19.82 -8.20 -14.65
C ILE A 65 -19.65 -9.28 -13.57
N VAL A 66 -20.51 -10.30 -13.56
CA VAL A 66 -20.43 -11.42 -12.61
C VAL A 66 -19.18 -12.26 -12.84
N LYS A 67 -18.85 -12.60 -14.11
CA LYS A 67 -17.61 -13.32 -14.45
C LYS A 67 -16.36 -12.54 -14.03
N ALA A 68 -16.38 -11.22 -14.19
CA ALA A 68 -15.29 -10.33 -13.73
C ALA A 68 -15.24 -10.20 -12.19
N GLY A 69 -16.31 -10.56 -11.46
CA GLY A 69 -16.39 -10.49 -10.01
C GLY A 69 -16.36 -9.07 -9.43
N VAL A 70 -16.77 -8.06 -10.22
CA VAL A 70 -16.72 -6.64 -9.82
C VAL A 70 -18.06 -6.12 -9.32
N ALA A 71 -19.12 -6.90 -9.44
CA ALA A 71 -20.40 -6.61 -8.80
C ALA A 71 -21.13 -7.89 -8.36
N LEU A 72 -22.02 -7.73 -7.37
CA LEU A 72 -22.95 -8.74 -6.89
C LEU A 72 -24.39 -8.23 -7.08
N PHE A 73 -25.31 -9.12 -7.41
CA PHE A 73 -26.69 -8.78 -7.76
C PHE A 73 -27.68 -9.55 -6.93
N ASP A 74 -28.92 -9.03 -6.88
CA ASP A 74 -30.10 -9.63 -6.26
C ASP A 74 -29.88 -10.09 -4.82
N LEU A 75 -29.21 -9.23 -4.04
CA LEU A 75 -28.89 -9.51 -2.65
C LEU A 75 -30.05 -9.08 -1.75
N LYS A 76 -30.29 -9.85 -0.68
CA LYS A 76 -31.02 -9.39 0.50
C LYS A 76 -30.07 -8.70 1.46
N ALA A 77 -30.58 -7.69 2.17
CA ALA A 77 -29.77 -6.92 3.09
C ALA A 77 -30.47 -6.76 4.45
N ARG A 78 -29.70 -6.81 5.52
CA ARG A 78 -30.13 -6.52 6.89
C ARG A 78 -29.09 -5.72 7.64
N THR A 79 -29.50 -5.05 8.71
CA THR A 79 -28.58 -4.37 9.62
C THR A 79 -28.02 -5.38 10.62
N ALA A 80 -26.74 -5.29 10.95
CA ALA A 80 -26.07 -6.14 11.94
C ALA A 80 -25.30 -5.28 12.97
N GLY A 81 -25.97 -4.30 13.55
CA GLY A 81 -25.36 -3.40 14.52
C GLY A 81 -24.64 -2.21 13.89
N ARG A 82 -23.69 -1.66 14.63
CA ARG A 82 -22.86 -0.53 14.22
C ARG A 82 -21.40 -0.85 14.45
N PHE A 83 -20.55 -0.23 13.65
CA PHE A 83 -19.10 -0.31 13.78
C PHE A 83 -18.56 1.11 13.92
N PHE A 84 -18.12 1.48 15.10
CA PHE A 84 -17.67 2.85 15.44
C PHE A 84 -18.67 3.95 14.99
N GLY A 85 -19.95 3.71 15.27
CA GLY A 85 -21.02 4.67 14.95
C GLY A 85 -21.67 4.47 13.58
N ASP A 86 -20.98 3.90 12.61
CA ASP A 86 -21.49 3.63 11.26
C ASP A 86 -22.30 2.32 11.20
N PRO A 87 -23.41 2.26 10.44
CA PRO A 87 -24.22 1.06 10.33
C PRO A 87 -23.50 -0.07 9.58
N ILE A 88 -23.54 -1.28 10.14
CA ILE A 88 -23.13 -2.50 9.44
C ILE A 88 -24.31 -3.05 8.66
N LEU A 89 -24.15 -3.19 7.36
CA LEU A 89 -25.08 -3.84 6.46
C LEU A 89 -24.54 -5.20 6.05
N VAL A 90 -25.35 -6.24 6.18
CA VAL A 90 -25.04 -7.61 5.76
C VAL A 90 -25.79 -7.91 4.49
N PHE A 91 -25.07 -8.33 3.47
CA PHE A 91 -25.62 -8.73 2.19
C PHE A 91 -25.41 -10.22 1.98
N GLU A 92 -26.47 -10.91 1.57
CA GLU A 92 -26.51 -12.34 1.35
C GLU A 92 -27.27 -12.61 0.04
N ASN A 93 -27.01 -13.76 -0.58
CA ASN A 93 -27.78 -14.16 -1.74
C ASN A 93 -29.25 -14.35 -1.33
N ARG A 94 -30.17 -13.88 -2.17
CA ARG A 94 -31.62 -13.95 -1.89
C ARG A 94 -32.10 -15.37 -1.69
N ASN A 95 -31.55 -16.33 -2.42
CA ASN A 95 -31.92 -17.75 -2.37
C ASN A 95 -31.20 -18.53 -1.27
N GLY A 96 -30.39 -17.90 -0.41
CA GLY A 96 -29.63 -18.55 0.64
C GLY A 96 -28.42 -19.37 0.18
N MET A 97 -28.15 -19.39 -1.13
CA MET A 97 -26.95 -20.02 -1.71
C MET A 97 -25.70 -19.19 -1.43
N ASN A 98 -24.53 -19.77 -1.66
CA ASN A 98 -23.27 -19.06 -1.61
C ASN A 98 -23.25 -17.86 -2.58
N LEU A 99 -22.50 -16.84 -2.22
CA LEU A 99 -22.26 -15.71 -3.12
C LEU A 99 -21.48 -16.20 -4.35
N PRO A 100 -21.81 -15.71 -5.55
CA PRO A 100 -21.01 -16.03 -6.73
C PRO A 100 -19.57 -15.49 -6.57
N PHE A 101 -18.65 -15.93 -7.42
CA PHE A 101 -17.30 -15.41 -7.43
C PHE A 101 -17.30 -13.89 -7.44
N HIS A 102 -16.49 -13.28 -6.55
CA HIS A 102 -16.34 -11.84 -6.49
C HIS A 102 -14.95 -11.42 -6.00
N ARG A 103 -14.52 -10.24 -6.42
CA ARG A 103 -13.23 -9.63 -6.08
C ARG A 103 -13.31 -8.58 -4.97
N PHE A 104 -14.42 -8.54 -4.22
CA PHE A 104 -14.50 -7.67 -3.05
C PHE A 104 -13.60 -8.21 -1.95
N GLY A 105 -12.65 -7.41 -1.51
CA GLY A 105 -11.76 -7.69 -0.40
C GLY A 105 -12.05 -6.81 0.81
N HIS A 106 -11.51 -7.17 1.95
CA HIS A 106 -11.54 -6.34 3.16
C HIS A 106 -11.01 -4.92 2.84
N GLY A 107 -11.77 -3.89 3.20
CA GLY A 107 -11.38 -2.50 2.97
C GLY A 107 -11.72 -1.91 1.60
N ASP A 108 -12.25 -2.68 0.67
CA ASP A 108 -12.68 -2.16 -0.64
C ASP A 108 -13.85 -1.19 -0.52
N MET A 109 -13.81 -0.14 -1.35
CA MET A 109 -14.95 0.78 -1.52
C MET A 109 -16.04 0.11 -2.34
N VAL A 110 -17.28 0.23 -1.86
CA VAL A 110 -18.46 -0.38 -2.46
C VAL A 110 -19.54 0.66 -2.66
N VAL A 111 -20.15 0.62 -3.84
CA VAL A 111 -21.37 1.34 -4.16
C VAL A 111 -22.56 0.40 -4.01
N ILE A 112 -23.50 0.77 -3.15
CA ILE A 112 -24.73 0.05 -2.86
C ILE A 112 -25.85 0.72 -3.63
N SER A 113 -26.49 -0.02 -4.53
CA SER A 113 -27.61 0.44 -5.35
C SER A 113 -28.65 -0.67 -5.51
N ARG A 114 -29.71 -0.44 -6.29
CA ARG A 114 -30.66 -1.51 -6.64
C ARG A 114 -30.40 -2.08 -8.02
N ALA A 115 -30.65 -1.32 -9.07
CA ALA A 115 -30.52 -1.83 -10.44
C ALA A 115 -29.64 -0.93 -11.32
N ARG A 116 -29.75 0.38 -11.16
CA ARG A 116 -29.13 1.37 -12.03
C ARG A 116 -28.30 2.38 -11.23
N PRO A 117 -27.06 2.01 -10.82
CA PRO A 117 -26.22 2.88 -9.97
C PRO A 117 -25.96 4.26 -10.60
N TRP A 118 -26.06 4.41 -11.92
CA TRP A 118 -25.92 5.69 -12.62
C TRP A 118 -27.18 6.59 -12.59
N ALA A 119 -28.33 6.05 -12.18
CA ALA A 119 -29.63 6.77 -12.19
C ALA A 119 -30.30 6.80 -10.81
N GLU A 120 -29.70 6.20 -9.80
CA GLU A 120 -30.28 6.05 -8.47
C GLU A 120 -29.43 6.79 -7.42
N LYS A 121 -30.07 7.07 -6.26
CA LYS A 121 -29.34 7.50 -5.07
C LYS A 121 -28.52 6.30 -4.56
N ILE A 122 -27.22 6.38 -4.67
CA ILE A 122 -26.28 5.37 -4.19
C ILE A 122 -25.88 5.62 -2.74
N VAL A 123 -25.53 4.54 -2.04
CA VAL A 123 -24.89 4.61 -0.71
C VAL A 123 -23.48 4.03 -0.82
N GLU A 124 -22.51 4.77 -0.35
CA GLU A 124 -21.13 4.31 -0.31
C GLU A 124 -20.83 3.55 0.98
N GLY A 125 -20.03 2.51 0.89
CA GLY A 125 -19.58 1.74 2.04
C GLY A 125 -18.19 1.14 1.84
N VAL A 126 -17.72 0.47 2.88
CA VAL A 126 -16.43 -0.25 2.88
C VAL A 126 -16.67 -1.68 3.33
N VAL A 127 -16.10 -2.64 2.64
CA VAL A 127 -16.19 -4.06 3.00
C VAL A 127 -15.52 -4.30 4.35
N LEU A 128 -16.30 -4.74 5.33
CA LEU A 128 -15.81 -5.12 6.66
C LEU A 128 -15.17 -6.52 6.61
N ASP A 129 -15.92 -7.49 6.13
CA ASP A 129 -15.46 -8.85 5.90
C ASP A 129 -16.39 -9.60 4.93
N ARG A 130 -15.97 -10.80 4.55
CA ARG A 130 -16.74 -11.70 3.68
C ARG A 130 -16.46 -13.16 4.00
N ASN A 131 -17.44 -14.00 3.70
CA ASN A 131 -17.27 -15.44 3.59
C ASN A 131 -18.00 -15.95 2.33
N SER A 132 -18.12 -17.25 2.16
CA SER A 132 -18.80 -17.85 1.00
C SER A 132 -20.27 -17.45 0.87
N SER A 133 -20.98 -17.16 1.97
CA SER A 133 -22.42 -16.91 1.98
C SER A 133 -22.83 -15.46 2.15
N ARG A 134 -21.94 -14.59 2.68
CA ARG A 134 -22.26 -13.18 2.99
C ARG A 134 -21.09 -12.24 2.83
N ILE A 135 -21.43 -10.95 2.63
CA ILE A 135 -20.51 -9.82 2.71
C ILE A 135 -21.07 -8.79 3.71
N ARG A 136 -20.22 -8.31 4.63
CA ARG A 136 -20.56 -7.23 5.56
C ARG A 136 -19.92 -5.94 5.11
N ILE A 137 -20.69 -4.85 5.12
CA ILE A 137 -20.26 -3.53 4.67
C ILE A 137 -20.57 -2.52 5.76
N VAL A 138 -19.58 -1.69 6.10
CA VAL A 138 -19.79 -0.49 6.91
C VAL A 138 -20.18 0.62 5.95
N ALA A 139 -21.41 1.10 6.05
CA ALA A 139 -21.96 2.11 5.13
C ALA A 139 -21.99 3.49 5.78
N LYS A 140 -21.93 4.56 4.97
CA LYS A 140 -22.09 5.93 5.47
C LYS A 140 -23.50 6.17 6.03
N ASP A 141 -24.50 5.62 5.32
CA ASP A 141 -25.91 5.77 5.64
C ASP A 141 -26.64 4.45 5.52
N LYS A 142 -27.74 4.32 6.25
CA LYS A 142 -28.65 3.19 6.13
C LYS A 142 -29.73 3.52 5.10
N PRO A 143 -29.88 2.74 4.01
CA PRO A 143 -31.01 2.89 3.09
C PRO A 143 -32.36 2.70 3.79
N SER A 144 -33.36 3.53 3.46
CA SER A 144 -34.68 3.54 4.11
C SER A 144 -35.45 2.24 3.92
N ASP A 145 -35.28 1.56 2.80
CA ASP A 145 -36.01 0.35 2.39
C ASP A 145 -35.11 -0.90 2.31
N LEU A 146 -34.16 -1.01 3.21
CA LEU A 146 -33.11 -2.07 3.22
C LEU A 146 -33.68 -3.48 3.07
N ARG A 147 -34.83 -3.78 3.71
CA ARG A 147 -35.45 -5.11 3.74
C ARG A 147 -36.12 -5.56 2.44
N LYS A 148 -36.38 -4.64 1.49
CA LYS A 148 -37.05 -4.99 0.23
C LYS A 148 -36.25 -5.94 -0.68
N GLY A 149 -34.95 -6.12 -0.42
CA GLY A 149 -34.08 -6.97 -1.24
C GLY A 149 -33.78 -6.37 -2.62
N GLY A 150 -33.19 -7.16 -3.52
CA GLY A 150 -32.84 -6.72 -4.86
C GLY A 150 -31.65 -5.74 -4.87
N TRP A 151 -30.75 -5.86 -3.90
CA TRP A 151 -29.58 -5.00 -3.80
C TRP A 151 -28.50 -5.42 -4.78
N ARG A 152 -27.80 -4.43 -5.29
CA ARG A 152 -26.62 -4.55 -6.12
C ARG A 152 -25.45 -3.91 -5.40
N LEU A 153 -24.30 -4.59 -5.39
CA LEU A 153 -23.04 -4.08 -4.89
C LEU A 153 -22.06 -3.95 -6.05
N ASP A 154 -21.48 -2.80 -6.24
CA ASP A 154 -20.44 -2.55 -7.25
C ASP A 154 -19.15 -2.07 -6.59
N LYS A 155 -18.01 -2.44 -7.17
CA LYS A 155 -16.72 -1.86 -6.81
C LYS A 155 -16.69 -0.39 -7.25
N GLY A 156 -16.52 0.53 -6.31
CA GLY A 156 -16.53 1.98 -6.54
C GLY A 156 -15.15 2.58 -6.81
N ALA A 157 -15.10 3.81 -7.32
CA ALA A 157 -13.89 4.62 -7.45
C ALA A 157 -13.57 5.35 -6.13
N ASN A 158 -12.30 5.64 -5.88
CA ASN A 158 -11.85 6.29 -4.64
C ASN A 158 -11.63 7.80 -4.81
N ARG A 159 -12.69 8.55 -5.13
CA ARG A 159 -12.63 10.00 -5.33
C ARG A 159 -11.95 10.76 -4.19
N VAL A 160 -12.18 10.35 -2.93
CA VAL A 160 -11.60 11.00 -1.75
C VAL A 160 -10.06 10.94 -1.77
N ALA A 161 -9.46 9.90 -2.35
CA ALA A 161 -8.01 9.82 -2.47
C ALA A 161 -7.48 10.89 -3.43
N HIS A 162 -8.13 11.05 -4.58
CA HIS A 162 -7.77 12.06 -5.57
C HIS A 162 -7.92 13.48 -5.04
N ASP A 163 -9.04 13.78 -4.35
CA ASP A 163 -9.26 15.08 -3.72
C ASP A 163 -8.14 15.39 -2.71
N ARG A 164 -7.76 14.44 -1.85
CA ARG A 164 -6.67 14.62 -0.87
C ARG A 164 -5.30 14.80 -1.51
N MET A 165 -5.01 14.08 -2.58
CA MET A 165 -3.77 14.27 -3.34
C MET A 165 -3.71 15.66 -3.97
N HIS A 166 -4.82 16.14 -4.54
CA HIS A 166 -4.92 17.46 -5.12
C HIS A 166 -4.79 18.57 -4.06
N ASP A 167 -5.48 18.45 -2.91
CA ASP A 167 -5.36 19.38 -1.79
C ASP A 167 -3.92 19.43 -1.24
N ALA A 168 -3.25 18.27 -1.14
CA ALA A 168 -1.86 18.19 -0.73
C ALA A 168 -0.93 18.88 -1.74
N LEU A 169 -1.19 18.71 -3.02
CA LEU A 169 -0.43 19.37 -4.09
C LEU A 169 -0.59 20.90 -4.00
N ILE A 170 -1.80 21.41 -3.81
CA ILE A 170 -2.05 22.84 -3.59
C ILE A 170 -1.30 23.32 -2.35
N SER A 171 -1.41 22.60 -1.22
CA SER A 171 -0.75 22.96 0.04
C SER A 171 0.77 22.96 -0.08
N PHE A 172 1.34 22.01 -0.82
CA PHE A 172 2.78 21.90 -1.05
C PHE A 172 3.35 23.10 -1.83
N HIS A 173 2.58 23.64 -2.76
CA HIS A 173 2.97 24.79 -3.59
C HIS A 173 2.54 26.15 -3.03
N SER A 174 1.67 26.18 -1.99
CA SER A 174 1.29 27.44 -1.37
C SER A 174 2.47 28.09 -0.64
N THR A 175 2.53 29.43 -0.71
CA THR A 175 3.60 30.20 -0.09
C THR A 175 3.42 30.36 1.43
N GLU A 176 2.23 30.09 1.96
CA GLU A 176 1.86 30.32 3.36
C GLU A 176 2.15 29.13 4.29
N GLY A 177 2.66 28.01 3.75
CA GLY A 177 2.92 26.80 4.53
C GLY A 177 4.18 26.92 5.39
N ASP A 178 4.02 26.77 6.72
CA ASP A 178 5.08 26.71 7.76
C ASP A 178 5.98 25.45 7.64
N GLY A 179 5.82 24.69 6.59
CA GLY A 179 6.40 23.39 6.35
C GLY A 179 7.70 23.41 5.55
N GLY A 180 8.73 24.06 6.06
CA GLY A 180 10.09 23.83 5.61
C GLY A 180 10.32 24.06 4.12
N THR A 181 10.43 25.31 3.69
CA THR A 181 10.84 25.69 2.33
C THR A 181 12.07 24.90 1.84
N VAL A 182 12.97 24.52 2.74
CA VAL A 182 14.18 23.76 2.42
C VAL A 182 13.87 22.31 2.02
N LEU A 183 12.95 21.62 2.73
CA LEU A 183 12.55 20.25 2.34
C LEU A 183 11.77 20.26 1.03
N ARG A 184 10.90 21.26 0.82
CA ARG A 184 10.21 21.46 -0.46
C ARG A 184 11.21 21.69 -1.61
N ASP A 185 12.22 22.54 -1.40
CA ASP A 185 13.24 22.79 -2.40
C ASP A 185 14.04 21.52 -2.75
N LEU A 186 14.32 20.66 -1.75
CA LEU A 186 14.93 19.34 -1.95
C LEU A 186 14.03 18.42 -2.78
N ILE A 187 12.76 18.33 -2.43
CA ILE A 187 11.78 17.51 -3.16
C ILE A 187 11.64 17.99 -4.62
N LEU A 188 11.65 19.29 -4.86
CA LEU A 188 11.65 19.88 -6.20
C LEU A 188 13.02 19.81 -6.91
N CYS A 189 14.02 19.19 -6.28
CA CYS A 189 15.38 19.04 -6.82
C CYS A 189 15.99 20.39 -7.26
N GLN A 190 15.80 21.42 -6.44
CA GLN A 190 16.25 22.78 -6.77
C GLN A 190 17.72 23.09 -6.42
N PRO A 191 18.33 22.51 -5.36
CA PRO A 191 19.74 22.77 -5.08
C PRO A 191 20.66 22.11 -6.13
N HIS A 192 21.77 22.78 -6.45
CA HIS A 192 22.78 22.23 -7.37
C HIS A 192 23.40 20.93 -6.84
N ASP A 193 23.47 20.79 -5.51
CA ASP A 193 23.90 19.57 -4.82
C ASP A 193 22.81 19.13 -3.87
N ILE A 194 21.94 18.24 -4.40
CA ILE A 194 20.84 17.67 -3.64
C ILE A 194 21.36 16.82 -2.48
N GLN A 195 22.45 16.07 -2.70
CA GLN A 195 23.02 15.17 -1.69
C GLN A 195 23.54 15.95 -0.48
N ALA A 196 24.40 16.95 -0.68
CA ALA A 196 24.93 17.77 0.41
C ALA A 196 23.82 18.53 1.16
N SER A 197 22.78 18.98 0.45
CA SER A 197 21.64 19.68 1.07
C SER A 197 20.74 18.75 1.86
N ALA A 198 20.56 17.50 1.42
CA ALA A 198 19.78 16.46 2.10
C ALA A 198 20.49 15.99 3.39
N GLN A 199 21.81 15.89 3.37
CA GLN A 199 22.63 15.45 4.51
C GLN A 199 22.69 16.44 5.67
N ARG A 200 22.22 17.70 5.49
CA ARG A 200 22.16 18.67 6.59
C ARG A 200 21.15 18.21 7.65
N PRO A 201 21.45 18.47 8.95
CA PRO A 201 20.53 18.13 10.03
C PRO A 201 19.16 18.81 9.86
N PRO A 202 18.07 18.18 10.28
CA PRO A 202 16.75 18.79 10.26
C PRO A 202 16.67 19.92 11.30
N GLU A 203 15.99 21.02 10.94
CA GLU A 203 15.75 22.15 11.85
C GLU A 203 14.48 21.89 12.70
N ILE A 204 14.62 21.08 13.76
CA ILE A 204 13.54 20.79 14.71
C ILE A 204 13.79 21.61 15.97
N ARG A 205 13.01 22.68 16.17
CA ARG A 205 13.16 23.61 17.29
C ARG A 205 12.54 23.05 18.58
N GLY A 206 13.13 23.41 19.72
CA GLY A 206 12.51 23.25 21.04
C GLY A 206 12.62 21.87 21.69
N GLN A 207 13.41 20.94 21.13
CA GLN A 207 13.61 19.61 21.68
C GLN A 207 14.98 19.45 22.35
N LYS A 208 15.02 18.94 23.59
CA LYS A 208 16.25 18.44 24.21
C LYS A 208 16.54 17.06 23.61
N ILE A 209 17.48 17.00 22.68
CA ILE A 209 17.84 15.78 21.96
C ILE A 209 18.79 14.95 22.82
N LYS A 210 18.41 13.70 23.11
CA LYS A 210 19.31 12.70 23.69
C LYS A 210 20.13 12.03 22.58
N PRO A 211 21.29 11.44 22.90
CA PRO A 211 22.05 10.66 21.94
C PRO A 211 21.28 9.42 21.49
N LEU A 212 21.48 9.01 20.24
CA LEU A 212 20.93 7.76 19.71
C LEU A 212 21.53 6.57 20.47
N ASN A 213 20.70 5.64 20.88
CA ASN A 213 21.12 4.41 21.54
C ASN A 213 20.58 3.19 20.77
N LEU A 214 21.46 2.43 20.15
CA LEU A 214 21.13 1.20 19.43
C LEU A 214 21.60 -0.06 20.15
N LYS A 215 22.09 0.07 21.41
CA LYS A 215 22.58 -1.09 22.20
C LYS A 215 21.43 -2.06 22.50
N GLY A 216 21.69 -3.33 22.24
CA GLY A 216 20.72 -4.41 22.48
C GLY A 216 19.65 -4.58 21.38
N MET A 217 19.73 -3.82 20.28
CA MET A 217 18.92 -4.04 19.10
C MET A 217 19.58 -5.08 18.19
N THR A 218 18.77 -5.98 17.61
CA THR A 218 19.23 -6.99 16.63
C THR A 218 19.25 -6.34 15.24
N LEU A 219 20.31 -5.59 14.96
CA LEU A 219 20.51 -4.85 13.70
C LEU A 219 21.86 -5.23 13.11
N ASP A 220 21.93 -5.39 11.80
CA ASP A 220 23.18 -5.51 11.06
C ASP A 220 23.84 -4.15 10.77
N GLU A 221 25.07 -4.17 10.27
CA GLU A 221 25.86 -2.97 10.02
C GLU A 221 25.20 -2.03 9.00
N SER A 222 24.58 -2.61 7.95
CA SER A 222 23.88 -1.81 6.92
C SER A 222 22.64 -1.11 7.48
N GLN A 223 21.90 -1.77 8.37
CA GLN A 223 20.75 -1.23 9.07
C GLN A 223 21.17 -0.13 10.07
N ILE A 224 22.23 -0.36 10.84
CA ILE A 224 22.79 0.63 11.77
C ILE A 224 23.20 1.89 11.01
N THR A 225 23.98 1.73 9.94
CA THR A 225 24.44 2.86 9.10
C THR A 225 23.27 3.66 8.52
N ALA A 226 22.21 2.97 8.05
CA ALA A 226 21.01 3.62 7.51
C ALA A 226 20.27 4.41 8.60
N ILE A 227 20.14 3.86 9.82
CA ILE A 227 19.48 4.51 10.95
C ILE A 227 20.27 5.75 11.40
N GLU A 228 21.58 5.63 11.61
CA GLU A 228 22.47 6.74 12.00
C GLU A 228 22.43 7.90 11.00
N SER A 229 22.45 7.56 9.71
CA SER A 229 22.32 8.55 8.64
C SER A 229 20.95 9.22 8.67
N ALA A 230 19.87 8.43 8.77
CA ALA A 230 18.51 8.94 8.77
C ALA A 230 18.24 9.88 9.96
N VAL A 231 18.76 9.56 11.14
CA VAL A 231 18.61 10.42 12.32
C VAL A 231 19.24 11.80 12.12
N ASN A 232 20.35 11.87 11.39
CA ASN A 232 21.14 13.09 11.22
C ASN A 232 20.82 13.88 9.94
N GLN A 233 20.05 13.32 9.01
CA GLN A 233 19.76 13.91 7.71
C GLN A 233 18.33 14.46 7.63
N ARG A 234 18.15 15.53 6.84
CA ARG A 234 16.84 16.14 6.58
C ARG A 234 16.01 15.31 5.61
N LEU A 235 16.64 14.71 4.63
CA LEU A 235 16.01 13.83 3.63
C LEU A 235 16.87 12.59 3.45
N THR A 236 16.31 11.43 3.72
CA THR A 236 17.01 10.15 3.62
C THR A 236 16.21 9.16 2.78
N ILE A 237 16.88 8.45 1.91
CA ILE A 237 16.34 7.30 1.18
C ILE A 237 17.02 6.04 1.71
N ILE A 238 16.22 5.08 2.16
CA ILE A 238 16.68 3.73 2.56
C ILE A 238 16.14 2.74 1.54
N GLN A 239 17.05 2.16 0.78
CA GLN A 239 16.72 1.07 -0.14
C GLN A 239 16.86 -0.26 0.58
N GLY A 240 15.78 -1.01 0.67
CA GLY A 240 15.77 -2.35 1.26
C GLY A 240 15.35 -3.42 0.25
N PRO A 241 16.29 -4.14 -0.35
CA PRO A 241 16.01 -5.31 -1.15
C PRO A 241 15.11 -6.34 -0.43
N PRO A 242 14.60 -7.35 -1.15
CA PRO A 242 13.78 -8.40 -0.54
C PRO A 242 14.51 -9.09 0.62
N GLY A 243 13.81 -9.28 1.74
CA GLY A 243 14.34 -10.00 2.90
C GLY A 243 15.33 -9.22 3.78
N THR A 244 15.68 -7.97 3.45
CA THR A 244 16.67 -7.17 4.22
C THR A 244 16.10 -6.44 5.45
N GLY A 245 14.85 -6.68 5.81
CA GLY A 245 14.28 -6.11 7.02
C GLY A 245 13.93 -4.62 6.93
N LYS A 246 13.44 -4.13 5.78
CA LYS A 246 12.97 -2.73 5.61
C LYS A 246 12.15 -2.21 6.78
N THR A 247 11.02 -2.88 7.03
CA THR A 247 10.09 -2.49 8.10
C THR A 247 10.72 -2.64 9.48
N HIS A 248 11.56 -3.65 9.69
CA HIS A 248 12.34 -3.82 10.92
C HIS A 248 13.27 -2.62 11.16
N THR A 249 14.02 -2.20 10.14
CA THR A 249 14.89 -1.01 10.18
C THR A 249 14.06 0.26 10.45
N ALA A 250 12.93 0.43 9.76
CA ALA A 250 12.03 1.57 9.95
C ALA A 250 11.50 1.66 11.38
N VAL A 251 11.06 0.54 11.95
CA VAL A 251 10.53 0.46 13.33
C VAL A 251 11.62 0.82 14.36
N HIS A 252 12.84 0.29 14.20
CA HIS A 252 13.97 0.61 15.10
C HIS A 252 14.43 2.06 14.96
N LEU A 253 14.43 2.61 13.74
CA LEU A 253 14.67 4.04 13.52
C LEU A 253 13.63 4.91 14.24
N LEU A 254 12.34 4.57 14.11
CA LEU A 254 11.26 5.30 14.78
C LEU A 254 11.40 5.24 16.31
N LYS A 255 11.70 4.05 16.87
CA LYS A 255 12.00 3.88 18.29
C LYS A 255 13.19 4.75 18.72
N GLY A 256 14.28 4.72 17.97
CA GLY A 256 15.46 5.54 18.24
C GLY A 256 15.12 7.05 18.29
N LEU A 257 14.34 7.54 17.32
CA LEU A 257 13.89 8.93 17.27
C LEU A 257 13.02 9.29 18.50
N VAL A 258 12.12 8.40 18.91
CA VAL A 258 11.29 8.57 20.13
C VAL A 258 12.16 8.63 21.38
N GLU A 259 13.10 7.71 21.57
CA GLU A 259 14.02 7.66 22.69
C GLU A 259 14.94 8.90 22.78
N MET A 260 15.29 9.46 21.61
CA MET A 260 15.99 10.75 21.52
C MET A 260 15.13 11.95 21.94
N GLY A 261 13.82 11.75 22.17
CA GLY A 261 12.86 12.82 22.47
C GLY A 261 12.43 13.61 21.24
N ARG A 262 12.58 13.04 20.03
CA ARG A 262 12.12 13.65 18.79
C ARG A 262 10.68 13.22 18.47
N GLY A 263 9.83 14.16 18.18
CA GLY A 263 8.42 13.91 17.79
C GLY A 263 7.59 15.19 17.80
N PRO A 264 6.29 15.10 17.51
CA PRO A 264 5.56 13.89 17.11
C PRO A 264 5.95 13.35 15.74
N ILE A 265 5.85 12.04 15.55
CA ILE A 265 6.23 11.36 14.31
C ILE A 265 4.99 10.85 13.59
N LEU A 266 4.95 11.00 12.27
CA LEU A 266 3.96 10.38 11.40
C LEU A 266 4.63 9.29 10.56
N ALA A 267 4.24 8.05 10.79
CA ALA A 267 4.69 6.89 10.02
C ALA A 267 3.59 6.47 9.05
N THR A 268 3.89 6.47 7.76
CA THR A 268 2.90 6.16 6.72
C THR A 268 3.37 5.10 5.76
N ALA A 269 2.42 4.50 5.04
CA ALA A 269 2.67 3.65 3.89
C ALA A 269 1.48 3.72 2.91
N GLU A 270 1.65 3.22 1.69
CA GLU A 270 0.56 3.22 0.72
C GLU A 270 -0.55 2.23 1.11
N SER A 271 -0.20 1.03 1.55
CA SER A 271 -1.15 -0.03 1.88
C SER A 271 -1.45 -0.11 3.38
N ASN A 272 -2.68 -0.57 3.73
CA ASN A 272 -3.04 -0.84 5.12
C ASN A 272 -2.16 -1.94 5.75
N VAL A 273 -1.76 -2.94 4.95
CA VAL A 273 -0.92 -4.05 5.43
C VAL A 273 0.46 -3.54 5.87
N ALA A 274 1.07 -2.65 5.11
CA ALA A 274 2.36 -2.07 5.46
C ALA A 274 2.27 -1.19 6.72
N VAL A 275 1.20 -0.39 6.86
CA VAL A 275 0.97 0.40 8.07
C VAL A 275 0.73 -0.47 9.30
N ASP A 276 0.00 -1.58 9.14
CA ASP A 276 -0.24 -2.52 10.24
C ASP A 276 1.04 -3.24 10.66
N ASN A 277 1.94 -3.56 9.72
CA ASN A 277 3.28 -4.10 10.04
C ASN A 277 4.14 -3.10 10.83
N LEU A 278 4.12 -1.82 10.44
CA LEU A 278 4.80 -0.75 11.21
C LEU A 278 4.23 -0.63 12.63
N LEU A 279 2.90 -0.58 12.75
CA LEU A 279 2.23 -0.49 14.04
C LEU A 279 2.59 -1.65 14.96
N GLU A 280 2.46 -2.89 14.45
CA GLU A 280 2.76 -4.12 15.19
C GLU A 280 4.21 -4.13 15.68
N GLY A 281 5.15 -3.78 14.81
CA GLY A 281 6.56 -3.67 15.17
C GLY A 281 6.82 -2.62 16.26
N LEU A 282 6.18 -1.45 16.18
CA LEU A 282 6.31 -0.39 17.17
C LEU A 282 5.74 -0.80 18.54
N LEU A 283 4.56 -1.42 18.56
CA LEU A 283 3.92 -1.92 19.78
C LEU A 283 4.77 -3.00 20.45
N ASN A 284 5.34 -3.93 19.67
CA ASN A 284 6.24 -4.97 20.17
C ASN A 284 7.53 -4.39 20.81
N LEU A 285 7.97 -3.21 20.37
CA LEU A 285 9.11 -2.49 20.96
C LEU A 285 8.70 -1.54 22.08
N GLY A 286 7.43 -1.54 22.51
CA GLY A 286 6.92 -0.70 23.61
C GLY A 286 6.74 0.78 23.28
N VAL A 287 6.73 1.15 21.99
CA VAL A 287 6.46 2.52 21.53
C VAL A 287 4.96 2.80 21.61
N LYS A 288 4.58 3.96 22.15
CA LYS A 288 3.17 4.40 22.21
C LYS A 288 2.71 4.85 20.82
N ALA A 289 2.37 3.87 20.00
CA ALA A 289 1.89 4.11 18.64
C ALA A 289 0.36 3.99 18.57
N VAL A 290 -0.26 4.83 17.74
CA VAL A 290 -1.70 4.80 17.47
C VAL A 290 -1.96 4.64 15.96
N ARG A 291 -2.91 3.78 15.62
CA ARG A 291 -3.36 3.56 14.23
C ARG A 291 -4.48 4.54 13.89
N PHE A 292 -4.20 5.48 13.01
CA PHE A 292 -5.22 6.35 12.45
C PHE A 292 -5.80 5.77 11.15
N GLY A 293 -7.10 5.62 11.08
CA GLY A 293 -7.82 5.09 9.93
C GLY A 293 -9.01 4.24 10.34
N ARG A 294 -9.90 3.92 9.40
CA ARG A 294 -11.12 3.15 9.72
C ARG A 294 -10.73 1.78 10.29
N PRO A 295 -11.21 1.42 11.49
CA PRO A 295 -10.87 0.14 12.15
C PRO A 295 -11.19 -1.11 11.30
N VAL A 296 -12.18 -1.01 10.42
CA VAL A 296 -12.52 -2.03 9.43
C VAL A 296 -11.38 -2.38 8.46
N LYS A 297 -10.41 -1.49 8.30
CA LYS A 297 -9.23 -1.69 7.43
C LYS A 297 -8.00 -2.17 8.18
N VAL A 298 -8.09 -2.36 9.49
CA VAL A 298 -7.00 -2.76 10.39
C VAL A 298 -7.13 -4.24 10.76
N ARG A 299 -6.00 -4.94 10.89
CA ARG A 299 -5.96 -6.34 11.34
C ARG A 299 -6.63 -6.47 12.71
N GLU A 300 -7.31 -7.59 12.93
CA GLU A 300 -8.15 -7.80 14.11
C GLU A 300 -7.42 -7.57 15.44
N HIS A 301 -6.25 -8.16 15.61
CA HIS A 301 -5.43 -8.05 16.82
C HIS A 301 -4.83 -6.64 17.07
N LEU A 302 -4.84 -5.76 16.04
CA LEU A 302 -4.35 -4.38 16.15
C LEU A 302 -5.48 -3.35 16.33
N ARG A 303 -6.74 -3.78 16.34
CA ARG A 303 -7.89 -2.87 16.41
C ARG A 303 -7.93 -2.05 17.70
N GLU A 304 -7.47 -2.60 18.81
CA GLU A 304 -7.39 -1.90 20.10
C GLU A 304 -6.41 -0.71 20.07
N ALA A 305 -5.38 -0.77 19.22
CA ALA A 305 -4.44 0.32 19.02
C ALA A 305 -4.94 1.37 18.00
N THR A 306 -6.18 1.25 17.50
CA THR A 306 -6.77 2.30 16.65
C THR A 306 -7.22 3.50 17.46
N LEU A 307 -7.16 4.68 16.84
CA LEU A 307 -7.65 5.91 17.46
C LEU A 307 -9.11 5.76 17.90
N ASP A 308 -9.96 5.18 17.05
CA ASP A 308 -11.39 4.98 17.36
C ASP A 308 -11.61 4.07 18.58
N ALA A 309 -10.82 3.00 18.72
CA ALA A 309 -10.89 2.12 19.89
C ALA A 309 -10.43 2.84 21.15
N GLN A 310 -9.34 3.61 21.09
CA GLN A 310 -8.84 4.39 22.20
C GLN A 310 -9.81 5.50 22.63
N VAL A 311 -10.49 6.14 21.69
CA VAL A 311 -11.57 7.09 21.93
C VAL A 311 -12.76 6.41 22.64
N ALA A 312 -13.12 5.19 22.21
CA ALA A 312 -14.26 4.45 22.77
C ALA A 312 -14.08 4.08 24.26
N ILE A 313 -12.85 3.88 24.71
CA ILE A 313 -12.51 3.55 26.10
C ILE A 313 -12.08 4.78 26.94
N HIS A 314 -12.09 5.97 26.34
CA HIS A 314 -11.66 7.19 27.01
C HIS A 314 -12.63 7.58 28.12
N PRO A 315 -12.17 8.04 29.31
CA PRO A 315 -13.05 8.38 30.44
C PRO A 315 -14.15 9.39 30.12
N LYS A 316 -13.88 10.33 29.22
CA LYS A 316 -14.91 11.31 28.75
C LYS A 316 -15.95 10.72 27.80
N GLN A 317 -15.88 9.45 27.45
CA GLN A 317 -16.88 8.80 26.59
C GLN A 317 -18.23 8.70 27.29
N ASP A 318 -18.24 8.61 28.62
CA ASP A 318 -19.47 8.59 29.42
C ASP A 318 -20.26 9.91 29.30
N GLU A 319 -19.57 11.06 29.20
CA GLU A 319 -20.21 12.36 28.93
C GLU A 319 -20.94 12.35 27.58
N ILE A 320 -20.31 11.79 26.55
CA ILE A 320 -20.90 11.65 25.22
C ILE A 320 -22.12 10.73 25.26
N ASN A 321 -22.03 9.61 25.95
CA ASN A 321 -23.11 8.65 26.07
C ASN A 321 -24.32 9.28 26.77
N PHE A 322 -24.10 10.03 27.85
CA PHE A 322 -25.15 10.76 28.54
C PHE A 322 -25.88 11.75 27.62
N ILE A 323 -25.14 12.57 26.86
CA ILE A 323 -25.73 13.53 25.90
C ILE A 323 -26.49 12.80 24.76
N ARG A 324 -26.00 11.63 24.34
CA ARG A 324 -26.72 10.80 23.34
C ARG A 324 -28.03 10.26 23.88
N GLU A 325 -28.06 9.77 25.12
CA GLU A 325 -29.29 9.31 25.78
C GLU A 325 -30.30 10.46 25.94
N GLU A 326 -29.85 11.66 26.31
CA GLU A 326 -30.69 12.86 26.35
C GLU A 326 -31.28 13.18 24.97
N ASN A 327 -30.46 13.15 23.92
CA ASN A 327 -30.93 13.35 22.55
C ASN A 327 -31.95 12.31 22.11
N ASP A 328 -31.78 11.04 22.50
CA ASP A 328 -32.72 9.97 22.15
C ASP A 328 -34.04 10.12 22.94
N ALA A 329 -33.99 10.60 24.20
CA ALA A 329 -35.15 10.97 24.97
C ALA A 329 -35.94 12.15 24.35
N ILE A 330 -35.23 13.20 23.87
CA ILE A 330 -35.88 14.32 23.15
C ILE A 330 -36.49 13.82 21.83
N LYS A 331 -35.78 13.00 21.07
CA LYS A 331 -36.30 12.46 19.79
C LYS A 331 -37.51 11.57 19.95
N SER A 332 -37.61 10.78 21.02
CA SER A 332 -38.80 9.95 21.29
C SER A 332 -40.06 10.78 21.49
N LYS A 333 -39.94 12.01 22.04
CA LYS A 333 -41.05 12.94 22.29
C LYS A 333 -41.36 13.85 21.08
N LEU A 334 -40.48 13.89 20.07
CA LEU A 334 -40.60 14.81 18.94
C LEU A 334 -41.90 14.65 18.11
N HIS A 335 -42.51 13.47 18.14
CA HIS A 335 -43.75 13.16 17.44
C HIS A 335 -44.95 13.90 18.08
N ASP A 336 -44.91 14.08 19.40
CA ASP A 336 -46.01 14.65 20.18
C ASP A 336 -45.93 16.20 20.29
N LEU A 337 -44.76 16.79 20.00
CA LEU A 337 -44.49 18.22 20.07
C LEU A 337 -44.98 18.96 18.82
N LYS A 338 -45.53 20.18 19.01
CA LYS A 338 -46.01 21.05 17.92
C LYS A 338 -45.43 22.48 18.04
N GLY A 339 -45.37 23.18 16.91
CA GLY A 339 -45.02 24.59 16.83
C GLY A 339 -43.71 24.97 17.49
N LYS A 340 -43.75 25.92 18.45
CA LYS A 340 -42.57 26.47 19.12
C LYS A 340 -41.80 25.42 19.95
N GLU A 341 -42.49 24.48 20.56
CA GLU A 341 -41.87 23.41 21.38
C GLU A 341 -41.04 22.44 20.52
N LYS A 342 -41.56 22.07 19.34
CA LYS A 342 -40.80 21.25 18.37
C LYS A 342 -39.56 21.99 17.87
N GLY A 343 -39.66 23.31 17.67
CA GLY A 343 -38.52 24.16 17.30
C GLY A 343 -37.43 24.21 18.36
N LEU A 344 -37.81 24.28 19.64
CA LEU A 344 -36.90 24.25 20.78
C LEU A 344 -36.21 22.88 20.89
N ALA A 345 -36.95 21.78 20.82
CA ALA A 345 -36.41 20.43 20.84
C ALA A 345 -35.36 20.19 19.72
N HIS A 346 -35.61 20.64 18.50
CA HIS A 346 -34.62 20.60 17.43
C HIS A 346 -33.36 21.46 17.72
N ARG A 347 -33.52 22.60 18.38
CA ARG A 347 -32.41 23.45 18.79
C ARG A 347 -31.55 22.76 19.84
N ASP A 348 -32.17 22.10 20.82
CA ASP A 348 -31.47 21.38 21.89
C ASP A 348 -30.73 20.18 21.31
N ILE A 349 -31.34 19.39 20.46
CA ILE A 349 -30.67 18.30 19.74
C ILE A 349 -29.44 18.81 18.98
N ASN A 350 -29.56 19.93 18.27
CA ASN A 350 -28.46 20.52 17.50
C ASN A 350 -27.34 21.06 18.40
N LYS A 351 -27.70 21.63 19.58
CA LYS A 351 -26.74 22.06 20.61
C LYS A 351 -25.95 20.84 21.13
N ASN A 352 -26.65 19.79 21.52
CA ASN A 352 -26.08 18.55 22.03
C ASN A 352 -25.15 17.89 20.97
N TYR A 353 -25.50 17.91 19.69
CA TYR A 353 -24.59 17.43 18.65
C TYR A 353 -23.32 18.27 18.48
N ARG A 354 -23.36 19.57 18.74
CA ARG A 354 -22.15 20.41 18.75
C ARG A 354 -21.28 20.08 19.95
N GLU A 355 -21.89 19.93 21.13
CA GLU A 355 -21.21 19.56 22.36
C GLU A 355 -20.54 18.19 22.26
N ILE A 356 -21.22 17.19 21.72
CA ILE A 356 -20.62 15.87 21.41
C ILE A 356 -19.39 16.04 20.53
N ARG A 357 -19.46 16.82 19.45
CA ARG A 357 -18.32 17.06 18.55
C ARG A 357 -17.14 17.71 19.26
N ASP A 358 -17.41 18.69 20.14
CA ASP A 358 -16.36 19.38 20.89
C ASP A 358 -15.69 18.46 21.92
N ILE A 359 -16.45 17.54 22.52
CA ILE A 359 -15.90 16.52 23.43
C ILE A 359 -15.10 15.49 22.62
N GLU A 360 -15.63 14.98 21.51
CA GLU A 360 -14.91 14.05 20.61
C GLU A 360 -13.58 14.66 20.15
N GLN A 361 -13.57 15.93 19.74
CA GLN A 361 -12.34 16.62 19.34
C GLN A 361 -11.32 16.68 20.46
N ARG A 362 -11.75 17.00 21.69
CA ARG A 362 -10.86 17.01 22.88
C ARG A 362 -10.29 15.62 23.21
N ILE A 363 -11.10 14.56 23.06
CA ILE A 363 -10.65 13.19 23.23
C ILE A 363 -9.61 12.83 22.16
N PHE A 364 -9.85 13.15 20.89
CA PHE A 364 -8.89 12.93 19.80
C PHE A 364 -7.55 13.62 20.06
N GLU A 365 -7.60 14.88 20.52
CA GLU A 365 -6.40 15.64 20.83
C GLU A 365 -5.63 15.05 22.02
N ASP A 366 -6.34 14.56 23.06
CA ASP A 366 -5.72 13.91 24.21
C ASP A 366 -5.03 12.60 23.82
N VAL A 367 -5.71 11.70 23.10
CA VAL A 367 -5.15 10.43 22.63
C VAL A 367 -3.94 10.67 21.71
N LEU A 368 -4.07 11.57 20.75
CA LEU A 368 -2.97 11.89 19.84
C LEU A 368 -1.79 12.58 20.56
N SER A 369 -2.04 13.38 21.60
CA SER A 369 -0.97 14.04 22.37
C SER A 369 -0.14 13.06 23.18
N LYS A 370 -0.74 11.96 23.64
CA LYS A 370 -0.10 10.88 24.39
C LYS A 370 0.62 9.89 23.47
N SER A 371 0.35 9.92 22.17
CA SER A 371 0.98 9.04 21.20
C SER A 371 2.30 9.62 20.70
N GLU A 372 3.34 8.80 20.69
CA GLU A 372 4.69 9.14 20.21
C GLU A 372 4.76 9.05 18.68
N VAL A 373 4.07 8.04 18.11
CA VAL A 373 4.00 7.77 16.67
C VAL A 373 2.55 7.59 16.25
N VAL A 374 2.15 8.29 15.20
CA VAL A 374 0.86 8.10 14.53
C VAL A 374 1.09 7.30 13.23
N CYS A 375 0.46 6.13 13.12
CA CYS A 375 0.55 5.26 11.94
C CYS A 375 -0.70 5.39 11.09
N THR A 376 -0.56 5.70 9.78
CA THR A 376 -1.70 5.81 8.86
C THR A 376 -1.28 5.54 7.41
N THR A 377 -2.25 5.34 6.51
CA THR A 377 -1.92 5.34 5.08
C THR A 377 -1.58 6.76 4.60
N ASN A 378 -0.83 6.87 3.50
CA ASN A 378 -0.50 8.17 2.92
C ASN A 378 -1.76 9.02 2.74
N ILE A 379 -2.76 8.48 2.09
CA ILE A 379 -4.06 9.15 1.90
C ILE A 379 -4.80 9.39 3.23
N GLY A 380 -4.63 8.49 4.21
CA GLY A 380 -5.19 8.64 5.56
C GLY A 380 -4.67 9.89 6.28
N ALA A 381 -3.41 10.26 6.06
CA ALA A 381 -2.81 11.49 6.62
C ALA A 381 -3.54 12.77 6.19
N GLY A 382 -4.23 12.76 5.05
CA GLY A 382 -5.06 13.87 4.57
C GLY A 382 -6.42 14.02 5.24
N HIS A 383 -6.74 13.23 6.26
CA HIS A 383 -8.03 13.35 6.95
C HIS A 383 -8.12 14.63 7.80
N PHE A 384 -9.32 15.22 7.87
CA PHE A 384 -9.55 16.48 8.58
C PHE A 384 -9.18 16.43 10.08
N THR A 385 -9.31 15.29 10.75
CA THR A 385 -8.92 15.09 12.15
C THR A 385 -7.43 15.38 12.39
N LEU A 386 -6.58 15.19 11.38
CA LEU A 386 -5.14 15.47 11.43
C LEU A 386 -4.77 16.85 10.84
N SER A 387 -5.75 17.68 10.43
CA SER A 387 -5.48 18.95 9.73
C SER A 387 -4.74 19.96 10.61
N ASN A 388 -5.08 20.03 11.89
CA ASN A 388 -4.48 20.99 12.85
C ASN A 388 -3.20 20.47 13.52
N ARG A 389 -2.78 19.23 13.24
CA ARG A 389 -1.59 18.63 13.84
C ARG A 389 -0.41 18.66 12.87
N LYS A 390 0.72 19.12 13.38
CA LYS A 390 1.98 19.15 12.62
C LYS A 390 2.88 18.01 13.06
N PHE A 391 3.50 17.36 12.08
CA PHE A 391 4.46 16.27 12.29
C PHE A 391 5.79 16.65 11.65
N PRO A 392 6.78 17.07 12.46
CA PRO A 392 8.08 17.49 11.92
C PRO A 392 8.87 16.34 11.33
N ILE A 393 8.57 15.10 11.69
CA ILE A 393 9.23 13.89 11.19
C ILE A 393 8.21 13.01 10.50
N ILE A 394 8.48 12.71 9.24
CA ILE A 394 7.65 11.84 8.40
C ILE A 394 8.51 10.66 7.94
N LEU A 395 8.00 9.45 8.16
CA LEU A 395 8.53 8.24 7.55
C LEU A 395 7.47 7.65 6.62
N ILE A 396 7.86 7.33 5.39
CA ILE A 396 7.01 6.64 4.41
C ILE A 396 7.65 5.28 4.13
N ASP A 397 7.02 4.20 4.60
CA ASP A 397 7.42 2.84 4.27
C ASP A 397 6.78 2.38 2.96
N GLU A 398 7.44 1.48 2.24
CA GLU A 398 7.08 1.07 0.88
C GLU A 398 6.86 2.28 -0.06
N ALA A 399 7.70 3.30 0.07
CA ALA A 399 7.57 4.58 -0.63
C ALA A 399 7.62 4.46 -2.15
N THR A 400 8.19 3.39 -2.69
CA THR A 400 8.24 3.11 -4.12
C THR A 400 6.90 2.64 -4.70
N GLN A 401 5.94 2.23 -3.85
CA GLN A 401 4.58 1.86 -4.26
C GLN A 401 3.61 3.07 -4.28
N ALA A 402 4.02 4.20 -3.72
CA ALA A 402 3.22 5.41 -3.65
C ALA A 402 3.49 6.32 -4.86
N THR A 403 2.42 6.81 -5.49
CA THR A 403 2.57 7.92 -6.43
C THR A 403 3.14 9.14 -5.71
N GLU A 404 3.84 10.00 -6.43
CA GLU A 404 4.38 11.22 -5.81
C GLU A 404 3.29 12.08 -5.15
N PRO A 405 2.11 12.33 -5.79
CA PRO A 405 1.02 13.04 -5.13
C PRO A 405 0.52 12.36 -3.85
N SER A 406 0.48 11.02 -3.79
CA SER A 406 0.14 10.28 -2.57
C SER A 406 1.16 10.54 -1.46
N SER A 407 2.46 10.55 -1.80
CA SER A 407 3.55 10.84 -0.85
C SER A 407 3.52 12.28 -0.33
N LEU A 408 3.01 13.25 -1.11
CA LEU A 408 2.87 14.64 -0.66
C LEU A 408 1.84 14.79 0.46
N VAL A 409 0.82 13.94 0.54
CA VAL A 409 -0.25 14.04 1.55
C VAL A 409 0.28 14.03 2.99
N PRO A 410 1.13 13.10 3.43
CA PRO A 410 1.77 13.20 4.74
C PRO A 410 2.80 14.33 4.83
N ILE A 411 3.55 14.63 3.76
CA ILE A 411 4.64 15.62 3.76
C ILE A 411 4.13 17.02 4.11
N VAL A 412 2.96 17.41 3.58
CA VAL A 412 2.37 18.73 3.87
C VAL A 412 1.84 18.88 5.29
N LYS A 413 1.93 17.84 6.11
CA LYS A 413 1.58 17.91 7.56
C LYS A 413 2.69 18.55 8.42
N GLY A 414 3.59 19.30 7.83
CA GLY A 414 4.62 20.06 8.53
C GLY A 414 5.98 19.37 8.57
N ALA A 415 6.29 18.50 7.60
CA ALA A 415 7.56 17.79 7.50
C ALA A 415 8.77 18.73 7.49
N ARG A 416 9.72 18.47 8.36
CA ARG A 416 11.07 19.06 8.38
C ARG A 416 12.14 18.01 8.17
N GLN A 417 11.81 16.77 8.46
CA GLN A 417 12.61 15.57 8.18
C GLN A 417 11.74 14.56 7.46
N LEU A 418 12.24 14.04 6.34
CA LEU A 418 11.57 13.02 5.52
C LEU A 418 12.46 11.81 5.35
N ILE A 419 11.93 10.64 5.66
CA ILE A 419 12.58 9.35 5.51
C ILE A 419 11.72 8.51 4.59
N LEU A 420 12.28 8.11 3.45
CA LEU A 420 11.63 7.25 2.46
C LEU A 420 12.27 5.86 2.52
N VAL A 421 11.49 4.86 2.82
CA VAL A 421 11.92 3.46 2.86
C VAL A 421 11.22 2.71 1.74
N GLY A 422 11.96 1.98 0.91
CA GLY A 422 11.36 1.28 -0.23
C GLY A 422 12.39 0.51 -1.05
N ASP A 423 11.97 0.03 -2.21
CA ASP A 423 12.87 -0.65 -3.15
C ASP A 423 12.41 -0.44 -4.59
N HIS A 424 13.13 0.39 -5.32
CA HIS A 424 12.82 0.73 -6.71
C HIS A 424 13.01 -0.43 -7.71
N LYS A 425 13.60 -1.53 -7.28
CA LYS A 425 13.69 -2.78 -8.05
C LYS A 425 12.50 -3.72 -7.81
N GLN A 426 11.56 -3.33 -6.93
CA GLN A 426 10.27 -3.97 -6.74
C GLN A 426 9.15 -3.16 -7.40
N LEU A 427 7.89 -3.49 -7.13
CA LEU A 427 6.75 -2.92 -7.85
C LEU A 427 6.66 -1.39 -7.72
N PRO A 428 6.36 -0.70 -8.82
CA PRO A 428 6.09 0.74 -8.85
C PRO A 428 4.67 1.03 -8.34
N PRO A 429 4.28 2.31 -8.21
CA PRO A 429 2.91 2.69 -7.95
C PRO A 429 1.93 2.09 -8.96
N THR A 430 0.78 1.64 -8.48
CA THR A 430 -0.30 1.15 -9.34
C THR A 430 -1.08 2.34 -9.89
N VAL A 431 -1.13 2.46 -11.22
CA VAL A 431 -1.87 3.47 -11.96
C VAL A 431 -2.87 2.77 -12.88
N THR A 432 -4.10 3.26 -12.91
CA THR A 432 -5.20 2.65 -13.66
C THR A 432 -5.25 3.16 -15.12
N SER A 433 -4.95 4.44 -15.29
CA SER A 433 -4.92 5.11 -16.58
C SER A 433 -3.60 4.87 -17.30
N ARG A 434 -3.65 4.24 -18.49
CA ARG A 434 -2.46 4.06 -19.33
C ARG A 434 -1.82 5.39 -19.75
N THR A 435 -2.65 6.41 -19.94
CA THR A 435 -2.18 7.77 -20.26
C THR A 435 -1.44 8.39 -19.09
N ALA A 436 -1.97 8.31 -17.87
CA ALA A 436 -1.31 8.81 -16.69
C ALA A 436 -0.02 8.02 -16.39
N GLU A 437 -0.04 6.69 -16.57
CA GLU A 437 1.13 5.82 -16.41
C GLU A 437 2.26 6.20 -17.39
N SER A 438 1.97 6.28 -18.68
CA SER A 438 2.97 6.65 -19.71
C SER A 438 3.49 8.08 -19.54
N SER A 439 2.71 8.95 -18.90
CA SER A 439 3.10 10.33 -18.58
C SER A 439 3.82 10.47 -17.23
N GLY A 440 4.11 9.36 -16.53
CA GLY A 440 5.01 9.30 -15.38
C GLY A 440 4.34 9.32 -14.00
N LEU A 441 3.01 9.16 -13.89
CA LEU A 441 2.35 9.04 -12.59
C LEU A 441 2.80 7.80 -11.79
N ASN A 442 3.29 6.77 -12.48
CA ASN A 442 3.87 5.55 -11.89
C ASN A 442 5.32 5.71 -11.42
N ILE A 443 5.91 6.91 -11.55
CA ILE A 443 7.23 7.21 -11.00
C ILE A 443 7.03 7.72 -9.57
N SER A 444 7.54 6.97 -8.58
CA SER A 444 7.47 7.38 -7.18
C SER A 444 8.37 8.57 -6.86
N LEU A 445 8.07 9.30 -5.77
CA LEU A 445 8.97 10.32 -5.24
C LEU A 445 10.37 9.75 -4.93
N PHE A 446 10.41 8.52 -4.39
CA PHE A 446 11.64 7.79 -4.13
C PHE A 446 12.50 7.65 -5.39
N ASP A 447 11.92 7.10 -6.48
CA ASP A 447 12.61 6.89 -7.76
C ASP A 447 13.09 8.20 -8.37
N ARG A 448 12.24 9.23 -8.33
CA ARG A 448 12.57 10.54 -8.91
C ARG A 448 13.72 11.22 -8.18
N LEU A 449 13.73 11.19 -6.86
CA LEU A 449 14.82 11.76 -6.06
C LEU A 449 16.15 11.04 -6.30
N GLN A 450 16.11 9.70 -6.40
CA GLN A 450 17.30 8.91 -6.67
C GLN A 450 17.86 9.17 -8.08
N LYS A 451 16.99 9.26 -9.10
CA LYS A 451 17.37 9.64 -10.46
C LYS A 451 18.01 11.05 -10.53
N ASN A 452 17.60 11.94 -9.63
CA ASN A 452 18.15 13.30 -9.52
C ASN A 452 19.41 13.40 -8.62
N GLY A 453 20.02 12.26 -8.28
CA GLY A 453 21.33 12.19 -7.63
C GLY A 453 21.31 12.04 -6.11
N LEU A 454 20.14 11.86 -5.47
CA LEU A 454 20.09 11.52 -4.05
C LEU A 454 20.45 10.04 -3.86
N LYS A 455 21.55 9.77 -3.15
CA LYS A 455 22.03 8.42 -2.91
C LYS A 455 21.20 7.73 -1.82
N ALA A 456 20.79 6.49 -2.07
CA ALA A 456 20.12 5.66 -1.10
C ALA A 456 21.12 4.92 -0.20
N HIS A 457 20.76 4.76 1.08
CA HIS A 457 21.42 3.80 1.97
C HIS A 457 20.81 2.42 1.70
N MET A 458 21.57 1.54 1.07
CA MET A 458 21.12 0.20 0.72
C MET A 458 21.36 -0.75 1.88
N LEU A 459 20.31 -1.47 2.30
CA LEU A 459 20.41 -2.61 3.20
C LEU A 459 20.96 -3.79 2.41
N THR A 460 21.98 -4.47 2.93
CA THR A 460 22.70 -5.51 2.18
C THR A 460 22.44 -6.92 2.66
N THR A 461 22.12 -7.12 3.93
CA THR A 461 21.96 -8.47 4.50
C THR A 461 20.51 -8.93 4.43
N GLN A 462 20.26 -10.04 3.72
CA GLN A 462 18.92 -10.63 3.62
C GLN A 462 18.76 -11.81 4.60
N TYR A 463 17.58 -11.94 5.21
CA TYR A 463 17.23 -12.93 6.25
C TYR A 463 16.10 -13.87 5.84
N ARG A 464 15.62 -13.77 4.61
CA ARG A 464 14.45 -14.52 4.12
C ARG A 464 14.83 -15.79 3.41
N MET A 465 15.56 -15.62 2.31
CA MET A 465 15.72 -16.64 1.28
C MET A 465 16.89 -17.58 1.56
N HIS A 466 16.76 -18.82 1.12
CA HIS A 466 17.91 -19.70 0.92
C HIS A 466 18.95 -18.98 0.05
N PRO A 467 20.27 -19.13 0.31
CA PRO A 467 21.32 -18.45 -0.45
C PRO A 467 21.19 -18.59 -1.97
N THR A 468 20.89 -19.78 -2.49
CA THR A 468 20.70 -20.02 -3.93
C THR A 468 19.54 -19.18 -4.53
N ILE A 469 18.42 -19.00 -3.81
CA ILE A 469 17.30 -18.19 -4.29
C ILE A 469 17.73 -16.71 -4.42
N ARG A 470 18.62 -16.23 -3.55
CA ARG A 470 19.15 -14.87 -3.56
C ARG A 470 20.13 -14.62 -4.71
N GLU A 471 20.86 -15.62 -5.19
CA GLU A 471 21.97 -15.46 -6.14
C GLU A 471 21.58 -14.66 -7.39
N PHE A 472 20.60 -15.14 -8.16
CA PHE A 472 20.19 -14.44 -9.39
C PHE A 472 19.63 -13.03 -9.13
N PRO A 473 18.68 -12.82 -8.18
CA PRO A 473 18.22 -11.47 -7.85
C PRO A 473 19.36 -10.52 -7.42
N SER A 474 20.32 -10.99 -6.65
CA SER A 474 21.48 -10.20 -6.22
C SER A 474 22.31 -9.73 -7.40
N ALA A 475 22.69 -10.66 -8.27
CA ALA A 475 23.51 -10.37 -9.44
C ALA A 475 22.78 -9.46 -10.45
N ARG A 476 21.51 -9.75 -10.74
CA ARG A 476 20.76 -9.08 -11.81
C ARG A 476 20.22 -7.72 -11.42
N PHE A 477 19.78 -7.54 -10.17
CA PHE A 477 19.04 -6.36 -9.74
C PHE A 477 19.79 -5.49 -8.72
N TYR A 478 20.73 -6.07 -7.96
CA TYR A 478 21.39 -5.40 -6.83
C TYR A 478 22.92 -5.39 -6.89
N GLU A 479 23.49 -5.46 -8.10
CA GLU A 479 24.93 -5.33 -8.33
C GLU A 479 25.76 -6.35 -7.52
N ASN A 480 25.18 -7.52 -7.25
CA ASN A 480 25.76 -8.58 -6.42
C ASN A 480 26.13 -8.13 -4.99
N ARG A 481 25.38 -7.17 -4.43
CA ARG A 481 25.64 -6.57 -3.11
C ARG A 481 24.83 -7.20 -1.97
N LEU A 482 23.94 -8.18 -2.27
CA LEU A 482 23.18 -8.85 -1.23
C LEU A 482 24.04 -9.94 -0.58
N GLU A 483 24.08 -9.91 0.75
CA GLU A 483 24.74 -10.87 1.61
C GLU A 483 23.71 -11.74 2.33
N ASP A 484 24.09 -12.95 2.74
CA ASP A 484 23.21 -13.86 3.44
C ASP A 484 23.30 -13.67 4.96
N GLY A 485 22.21 -13.28 5.58
CA GLY A 485 22.02 -13.25 7.03
C GLY A 485 21.46 -14.57 7.59
N CYS A 486 21.14 -15.53 6.71
CA CYS A 486 20.78 -16.90 7.06
C CYS A 486 21.60 -17.87 6.22
N ARG A 487 21.99 -19.00 6.82
CA ARG A 487 22.74 -20.05 6.14
C ARG A 487 21.80 -21.01 5.42
N ALA A 488 22.32 -21.83 4.52
CA ALA A 488 21.54 -22.86 3.83
C ALA A 488 20.87 -23.84 4.82
N GLU A 489 21.58 -24.20 5.90
CA GLU A 489 21.06 -25.08 6.94
C GLU A 489 19.86 -24.48 7.72
N ASP A 490 19.76 -23.15 7.78
CA ASP A 490 18.63 -22.44 8.39
C ASP A 490 17.38 -22.44 7.49
N ARG A 491 17.54 -22.83 6.22
CA ARG A 491 16.52 -22.91 5.18
C ARG A 491 16.59 -24.22 4.40
N PRO A 492 16.52 -25.39 5.07
CA PRO A 492 16.68 -26.67 4.39
C PRO A 492 15.64 -26.83 3.28
N PRO A 493 16.00 -27.48 2.16
CA PRO A 493 15.06 -27.83 1.11
C PRO A 493 13.87 -28.61 1.67
N VAL A 494 12.73 -28.49 1.04
CA VAL A 494 11.52 -29.21 1.45
C VAL A 494 11.46 -30.57 0.78
N ALA A 495 10.89 -31.54 1.49
CA ALA A 495 10.61 -32.86 0.94
C ALA A 495 9.41 -32.82 -0.04
N GLY A 496 9.14 -33.92 -0.73
CA GLY A 496 8.02 -34.06 -1.66
C GLY A 496 8.26 -33.52 -3.07
N PHE A 497 9.39 -32.85 -3.31
CA PHE A 497 9.79 -32.43 -4.64
C PHE A 497 11.19 -32.96 -4.97
N LEU A 498 11.36 -33.47 -6.19
CA LEU A 498 12.66 -33.94 -6.68
C LEU A 498 13.48 -32.74 -7.17
N TRP A 499 14.18 -32.07 -6.25
CA TRP A 499 15.07 -30.98 -6.60
C TRP A 499 16.18 -31.46 -7.53
N PRO A 500 16.48 -30.75 -8.63
CA PRO A 500 17.60 -31.09 -9.51
C PRO A 500 18.94 -31.16 -8.77
N ASP A 501 19.11 -30.28 -7.79
CA ASP A 501 20.21 -30.27 -6.83
C ASP A 501 19.62 -30.06 -5.44
N TRP A 502 19.80 -31.01 -4.52
CA TRP A 502 19.24 -30.94 -3.18
C TRP A 502 19.76 -29.72 -2.38
N ASP A 503 21.00 -29.33 -2.62
CA ASP A 503 21.59 -28.17 -1.93
C ASP A 503 21.17 -26.82 -2.54
N LYS A 504 20.43 -26.84 -3.65
CA LYS A 504 19.98 -25.67 -4.40
C LYS A 504 18.47 -25.74 -4.67
N PRO A 505 17.60 -25.36 -3.71
CA PRO A 505 16.17 -25.53 -3.81
C PRO A 505 15.51 -24.51 -4.76
N VAL A 506 15.97 -24.50 -6.00
CA VAL A 506 15.39 -23.78 -7.13
C VAL A 506 15.19 -24.76 -8.28
N ALA A 507 14.04 -24.72 -8.92
CA ALA A 507 13.76 -25.57 -10.07
C ALA A 507 12.96 -24.83 -11.14
N PHE A 508 13.25 -25.10 -12.41
CA PHE A 508 12.42 -24.74 -13.54
C PHE A 508 11.84 -26.00 -14.19
N ILE A 509 10.51 -26.02 -14.35
CA ILE A 509 9.79 -27.11 -15.00
C ILE A 509 9.31 -26.59 -16.36
N PRO A 510 9.88 -27.05 -17.49
CA PRO A 510 9.44 -26.66 -18.83
C PRO A 510 8.08 -27.28 -19.13
N VAL A 511 7.11 -26.45 -19.51
CA VAL A 511 5.76 -26.87 -19.92
C VAL A 511 5.42 -26.16 -21.22
N HIS A 512 5.35 -26.93 -22.30
CA HIS A 512 5.04 -26.46 -23.65
C HIS A 512 3.53 -26.65 -23.93
N GLY A 513 2.69 -25.94 -23.19
CA GLY A 513 1.25 -25.98 -23.33
C GLY A 513 0.72 -24.89 -24.24
N SER A 514 -0.61 -24.74 -24.27
CA SER A 514 -1.28 -23.68 -25.04
C SER A 514 -1.88 -22.63 -24.12
N GLU A 515 -1.50 -21.37 -24.34
CA GLU A 515 -2.16 -20.25 -23.63
C GLU A 515 -3.53 -19.95 -24.24
N ILE A 516 -4.52 -19.67 -23.41
CA ILE A 516 -5.88 -19.30 -23.82
C ILE A 516 -6.15 -17.86 -23.37
N GLU A 517 -6.59 -17.02 -24.31
CA GLU A 517 -7.04 -15.66 -24.01
C GLU A 517 -8.51 -15.68 -23.59
N GLU A 518 -8.82 -15.01 -22.49
CA GLU A 518 -10.20 -14.91 -22.01
C GLU A 518 -11.00 -13.88 -22.82
N GLU A 519 -12.22 -14.24 -23.24
CA GLU A 519 -13.14 -13.37 -24.01
C GLU A 519 -13.43 -12.00 -23.36
N ALA A 520 -13.23 -11.88 -22.05
CA ALA A 520 -13.62 -10.69 -21.28
C ALA A 520 -12.48 -9.70 -20.97
N GLY A 521 -11.27 -9.87 -21.54
CA GLY A 521 -10.17 -8.96 -21.22
C GLY A 521 -8.79 -9.51 -21.57
N SER A 522 -7.74 -8.78 -21.23
CA SER A 522 -6.33 -9.11 -21.47
C SER A 522 -5.77 -10.23 -20.55
N SER A 523 -6.61 -11.02 -19.90
CA SER A 523 -6.17 -12.11 -19.03
C SER A 523 -6.01 -13.41 -19.80
N ARG A 524 -5.01 -14.20 -19.39
CA ARG A 524 -4.64 -15.46 -20.03
C ARG A 524 -4.60 -16.58 -19.00
N SER A 525 -4.76 -17.81 -19.47
CA SER A 525 -4.62 -19.02 -18.70
C SER A 525 -3.94 -20.12 -19.53
N ASN A 526 -3.32 -21.10 -18.85
CA ASN A 526 -2.67 -22.26 -19.42
C ASN A 526 -3.06 -23.47 -18.56
N MET A 527 -3.82 -24.39 -19.16
CA MET A 527 -4.37 -25.57 -18.48
C MET A 527 -3.25 -26.53 -18.10
N ASP A 528 -2.26 -26.71 -18.97
CA ASP A 528 -1.15 -27.64 -18.76
C ASP A 528 -0.28 -27.18 -17.59
N GLU A 529 0.06 -25.87 -17.53
CA GLU A 529 0.74 -25.32 -16.37
C GLU A 529 -0.08 -25.44 -15.10
N ALA A 530 -1.40 -25.22 -15.14
CA ALA A 530 -2.27 -25.34 -13.98
C ALA A 530 -2.31 -26.78 -13.43
N ALA A 531 -2.31 -27.77 -14.29
CA ALA A 531 -2.26 -29.18 -13.91
C ALA A 531 -0.92 -29.52 -13.22
N VAL A 532 0.20 -29.05 -13.77
CA VAL A 532 1.53 -29.24 -13.16
C VAL A 532 1.62 -28.52 -11.80
N VAL A 533 1.12 -27.29 -11.69
CA VAL A 533 1.06 -26.56 -10.39
C VAL A 533 0.34 -27.38 -9.32
N LEU A 534 -0.83 -27.93 -9.63
CA LEU A 534 -1.61 -28.72 -8.67
C LEU A 534 -0.93 -30.03 -8.28
N GLN A 535 -0.28 -30.69 -9.24
CA GLN A 535 0.49 -31.90 -8.94
C GLN A 535 1.68 -31.59 -8.04
N VAL A 536 2.47 -30.55 -8.35
CA VAL A 536 3.60 -30.11 -7.51
C VAL A 536 3.14 -29.76 -6.10
N VAL A 537 2.01 -29.04 -5.95
CA VAL A 537 1.49 -28.72 -4.61
C VAL A 537 1.08 -29.97 -3.83
N LYS A 538 0.45 -30.97 -4.48
CA LYS A 538 0.10 -32.24 -3.84
C LYS A 538 1.35 -33.02 -3.41
N ASP A 539 2.34 -33.09 -4.28
CA ASP A 539 3.60 -33.79 -4.00
C ASP A 539 4.36 -33.15 -2.82
N LEU A 540 4.39 -31.82 -2.75
CA LEU A 540 4.98 -31.06 -1.64
C LEU A 540 4.30 -31.32 -0.29
N LEU A 541 3.00 -31.62 -0.28
CA LEU A 541 2.23 -31.89 0.93
C LEU A 541 2.32 -33.35 1.40
N LEU A 542 2.66 -34.30 0.51
CA LEU A 542 2.69 -35.74 0.82
C LEU A 542 3.59 -36.11 2.01
N PRO A 543 4.82 -35.58 2.17
CA PRO A 543 5.68 -35.92 3.30
C PRO A 543 5.21 -35.40 4.65
N GLY A 544 4.36 -34.35 4.67
CA GLY A 544 3.81 -33.74 5.88
C GLY A 544 4.79 -32.80 6.62
N ASP A 545 5.86 -32.34 5.96
CA ASP A 545 6.76 -31.31 6.50
C ASP A 545 6.32 -29.87 6.17
N LEU A 546 5.28 -29.73 5.36
CA LEU A 546 4.62 -28.46 5.02
C LEU A 546 3.11 -28.54 5.22
N ASP A 547 2.54 -27.46 5.72
CA ASP A 547 1.10 -27.22 5.70
C ASP A 547 0.71 -26.48 4.41
N VAL A 548 -0.58 -26.54 4.03
CA VAL A 548 -1.10 -25.82 2.85
C VAL A 548 -0.81 -24.30 2.92
N GLN A 549 -0.79 -23.74 4.13
CA GLN A 549 -0.47 -22.32 4.36
C GLN A 549 1.00 -21.96 4.13
N ASP A 550 1.91 -22.93 4.10
CA ASP A 550 3.36 -22.73 3.87
C ASP A 550 3.68 -22.63 2.38
N ILE A 551 2.75 -23.06 1.53
CA ILE A 551 2.89 -23.01 0.07
C ILE A 551 2.16 -21.78 -0.47
N GLY A 552 2.77 -21.12 -1.46
CA GLY A 552 2.19 -20.03 -2.20
C GLY A 552 2.25 -20.26 -3.69
N VAL A 553 1.13 -20.03 -4.39
CA VAL A 553 1.09 -20.06 -5.84
C VAL A 553 0.97 -18.65 -6.38
N ILE A 554 1.87 -18.29 -7.29
CA ILE A 554 1.92 -16.97 -7.93
C ILE A 554 1.68 -17.13 -9.42
N SER A 555 0.85 -16.28 -10.01
CA SER A 555 0.78 -16.12 -11.45
C SER A 555 0.55 -14.65 -11.83
N PRO A 556 1.19 -14.12 -12.87
CA PRO A 556 0.97 -12.74 -13.33
C PRO A 556 -0.44 -12.50 -13.90
N TYR A 557 -1.18 -13.56 -14.23
CA TYR A 557 -2.47 -13.48 -14.90
C TYR A 557 -3.64 -13.90 -14.01
N ALA A 558 -4.63 -13.02 -13.89
CA ALA A 558 -5.83 -13.29 -13.09
C ALA A 558 -6.65 -14.49 -13.61
N GLY A 559 -6.59 -14.80 -14.91
CA GLY A 559 -7.20 -16.00 -15.50
C GLY A 559 -6.61 -17.27 -14.93
N GLN A 560 -5.28 -17.36 -14.88
CA GLN A 560 -4.59 -18.50 -14.30
C GLN A 560 -4.91 -18.68 -12.80
N VAL A 561 -4.94 -17.58 -12.06
CA VAL A 561 -5.32 -17.60 -10.64
C VAL A 561 -6.74 -18.16 -10.46
N ARG A 562 -7.68 -17.82 -11.36
CA ARG A 562 -9.04 -18.40 -11.33
C ARG A 562 -9.04 -19.86 -11.70
N LEU A 563 -8.41 -20.20 -12.82
CA LEU A 563 -8.32 -21.57 -13.33
C LEU A 563 -7.78 -22.52 -12.26
N ILE A 564 -6.64 -22.19 -11.65
CA ILE A 564 -6.06 -23.03 -10.60
C ILE A 564 -7.02 -23.15 -9.41
N ARG A 565 -7.72 -22.08 -8.99
CA ARG A 565 -8.71 -22.13 -7.91
C ARG A 565 -9.94 -22.98 -8.25
N GLU A 566 -10.39 -22.96 -9.49
CA GLU A 566 -11.51 -23.80 -9.95
C GLU A 566 -11.14 -25.29 -9.99
N MET A 567 -9.88 -25.61 -10.19
CA MET A 567 -9.34 -26.98 -10.18
C MET A 567 -8.99 -27.49 -8.77
N LEU A 568 -9.02 -26.64 -7.73
CA LEU A 568 -8.72 -27.06 -6.36
C LEU A 568 -9.76 -28.06 -5.83
N GLY A 569 -9.27 -29.15 -5.23
CA GLY A 569 -10.08 -30.02 -4.38
C GLY A 569 -10.45 -29.36 -3.05
N GLU A 570 -11.35 -29.98 -2.30
CA GLU A 570 -11.79 -29.47 -0.99
C GLU A 570 -10.63 -29.30 -0.01
N ASP A 571 -9.66 -30.19 -0.04
CA ASP A 571 -8.48 -30.21 0.84
C ASP A 571 -7.52 -29.04 0.64
N LEU A 572 -7.54 -28.40 -0.55
CA LEU A 572 -6.63 -27.32 -0.93
C LEU A 572 -7.29 -25.93 -0.92
N GLN A 573 -8.49 -25.79 -0.40
CA GLN A 573 -9.24 -24.51 -0.42
C GLN A 573 -8.54 -23.36 0.34
N SER A 574 -7.65 -23.68 1.30
CA SER A 574 -6.86 -22.70 2.05
C SER A 574 -5.55 -22.29 1.34
N LEU A 575 -5.21 -22.91 0.20
CA LEU A 575 -4.02 -22.57 -0.58
C LEU A 575 -4.05 -21.11 -1.05
N GLU A 576 -2.97 -20.40 -0.79
CA GLU A 576 -2.88 -18.99 -1.17
C GLU A 576 -2.41 -18.83 -2.61
N ILE A 577 -3.37 -18.57 -3.52
CA ILE A 577 -3.11 -18.34 -4.95
C ILE A 577 -3.38 -16.87 -5.28
N LYS A 578 -2.38 -16.13 -5.74
CA LYS A 578 -2.52 -14.69 -6.04
C LYS A 578 -1.69 -14.26 -7.25
N SER A 579 -2.00 -13.04 -7.73
CA SER A 579 -1.11 -12.35 -8.66
C SER A 579 0.18 -11.90 -7.98
N VAL A 580 1.21 -11.59 -8.77
CA VAL A 580 2.48 -11.05 -8.27
C VAL A 580 2.27 -9.83 -7.39
N ASP A 581 1.42 -8.89 -7.85
CA ASP A 581 1.10 -7.67 -7.10
C ASP A 581 0.41 -7.99 -5.75
N GLY A 582 -0.44 -9.05 -5.71
CA GLY A 582 -1.10 -9.53 -4.49
C GLY A 582 -0.18 -10.26 -3.49
N TYR A 583 1.00 -10.67 -3.93
CA TYR A 583 2.02 -11.31 -3.10
C TYR A 583 3.04 -10.33 -2.51
N GLN A 584 3.00 -9.06 -2.90
CA GLN A 584 3.93 -8.07 -2.35
C GLN A 584 3.80 -7.95 -0.82
N GLY A 585 4.92 -7.85 -0.12
CA GLY A 585 4.96 -7.84 1.35
C GLY A 585 4.71 -9.19 2.03
N ARG A 586 4.53 -10.27 1.25
CA ARG A 586 4.32 -11.63 1.77
C ARG A 586 5.50 -12.52 1.48
N GLU A 587 5.58 -13.66 2.18
CA GLU A 587 6.57 -14.71 1.99
C GLU A 587 5.97 -16.07 2.34
N LYS A 588 6.53 -17.13 1.81
CA LYS A 588 6.12 -18.52 2.04
C LYS A 588 7.36 -19.41 2.11
N GLU A 589 7.22 -20.59 2.72
CA GLU A 589 8.31 -21.56 2.71
C GLU A 589 8.61 -22.01 1.27
N VAL A 590 7.58 -22.30 0.47
CA VAL A 590 7.71 -22.63 -0.94
C VAL A 590 6.83 -21.74 -1.81
N ILE A 591 7.38 -21.29 -2.92
CA ILE A 591 6.65 -20.58 -3.97
C ILE A 591 6.66 -21.41 -5.25
N VAL A 592 5.46 -21.59 -5.82
CA VAL A 592 5.24 -22.14 -7.15
C VAL A 592 4.77 -21.01 -8.07
N LEU A 593 5.56 -20.67 -9.07
CA LEU A 593 5.29 -19.62 -10.04
C LEU A 593 4.84 -20.22 -11.38
N SER A 594 3.63 -19.91 -11.84
CA SER A 594 3.13 -20.26 -13.18
C SER A 594 3.20 -19.04 -14.08
N THR A 595 3.97 -19.13 -15.17
CA THR A 595 4.22 -18.01 -16.10
C THR A 595 3.13 -17.82 -17.15
N VAL A 596 2.41 -18.88 -17.49
CA VAL A 596 1.25 -18.91 -18.40
C VAL A 596 1.60 -18.78 -19.89
N ARG A 597 2.57 -17.93 -20.21
CA ARG A 597 2.87 -17.57 -21.59
C ARG A 597 3.55 -18.72 -22.33
N SER A 598 2.86 -19.16 -23.38
CA SER A 598 3.34 -20.19 -24.31
C SER A 598 2.74 -19.92 -25.68
N ASN A 599 3.52 -19.30 -26.58
CA ASN A 599 3.09 -18.91 -27.90
C ASN A 599 4.26 -18.88 -28.89
N GLU A 600 3.94 -19.07 -30.17
CA GLU A 600 4.93 -19.11 -31.28
C GLU A 600 5.53 -17.72 -31.57
N ASP A 601 4.82 -16.65 -31.25
CA ASP A 601 5.27 -15.26 -31.50
C ASP A 601 6.32 -14.78 -30.50
N GLY A 602 6.63 -15.54 -29.46
CA GLY A 602 7.58 -15.17 -28.43
C GLY A 602 7.14 -13.97 -27.56
N VAL A 603 5.83 -13.70 -27.52
CA VAL A 603 5.30 -12.53 -26.80
C VAL A 603 5.13 -12.84 -25.32
N VAL A 604 5.98 -12.29 -24.47
CA VAL A 604 5.96 -12.52 -23.01
C VAL A 604 4.94 -11.63 -22.25
N GLY A 605 4.49 -10.52 -22.83
CA GLY A 605 3.46 -9.65 -22.24
C GLY A 605 3.85 -9.10 -20.86
N PHE A 606 3.02 -9.30 -19.84
CA PHE A 606 3.27 -8.79 -18.47
C PHE A 606 4.52 -9.35 -17.79
N LEU A 607 5.05 -10.45 -18.30
CA LEU A 607 6.30 -11.06 -17.79
C LEU A 607 7.54 -10.21 -18.12
N SER A 608 7.49 -9.31 -19.11
CA SER A 608 8.62 -8.41 -19.46
C SER A 608 8.97 -7.41 -18.36
N ASN A 609 8.10 -7.23 -17.36
CA ASN A 609 8.38 -6.34 -16.25
C ASN A 609 9.32 -7.00 -15.24
N PHE A 610 10.60 -6.66 -15.30
CA PHE A 610 11.63 -7.23 -14.40
C PHE A 610 11.32 -7.04 -12.91
N ARG A 611 10.58 -5.99 -12.52
CA ARG A 611 10.20 -5.76 -11.13
C ARG A 611 9.23 -6.82 -10.64
N ARG A 612 8.29 -7.26 -11.48
CA ARG A 612 7.39 -8.38 -11.16
C ARG A 612 8.15 -9.68 -11.04
N LEU A 613 9.10 -9.93 -11.93
CA LEU A 613 9.97 -11.10 -11.82
C LEU A 613 10.75 -11.08 -10.51
N ASN A 614 11.43 -9.97 -10.19
CA ASN A 614 12.17 -9.83 -8.94
C ASN A 614 11.28 -10.09 -7.70
N VAL A 615 10.05 -9.56 -7.70
CA VAL A 615 9.10 -9.83 -6.60
C VAL A 615 8.73 -11.30 -6.55
N ALA A 616 8.40 -11.94 -7.67
CA ALA A 616 7.98 -13.34 -7.71
C ALA A 616 9.09 -14.30 -7.23
N LEU A 617 10.31 -14.13 -7.73
CA LEU A 617 11.45 -14.96 -7.37
C LEU A 617 11.86 -14.84 -5.89
N THR A 618 11.60 -13.70 -5.27
CA THR A 618 12.08 -13.38 -3.91
C THR A 618 11.02 -13.55 -2.81
N ARG A 619 9.91 -14.27 -3.09
CA ARG A 619 8.89 -14.58 -2.06
C ARG A 619 9.15 -15.86 -1.30
N ALA A 620 9.94 -16.78 -1.88
CA ALA A 620 10.26 -18.06 -1.31
C ALA A 620 11.31 -17.95 -0.20
N ARG A 621 11.16 -18.77 0.84
CA ARG A 621 12.17 -18.92 1.92
C ARG A 621 13.05 -20.13 1.69
N ARG A 622 12.44 -21.31 1.44
CA ARG A 622 13.10 -22.61 1.38
C ARG A 622 13.12 -23.23 -0.01
N GLY A 623 12.14 -22.89 -0.87
CA GLY A 623 12.06 -23.49 -2.20
C GLY A 623 11.34 -22.62 -3.23
N LEU A 624 11.88 -22.55 -4.44
CA LEU A 624 11.32 -21.84 -5.56
C LEU A 624 11.16 -22.77 -6.76
N ILE A 625 9.93 -22.96 -7.22
CA ILE A 625 9.61 -23.78 -8.39
C ILE A 625 8.93 -22.85 -9.43
N VAL A 626 9.52 -22.76 -10.61
CA VAL A 626 8.99 -21.95 -11.72
C VAL A 626 8.54 -22.89 -12.84
N ILE A 627 7.32 -22.72 -13.32
CA ILE A 627 6.68 -23.52 -14.36
C ILE A 627 6.38 -22.62 -15.55
N GLY A 628 6.78 -23.02 -16.75
CA GLY A 628 6.53 -22.23 -17.95
C GLY A 628 7.17 -22.74 -19.22
N ASP A 629 6.94 -22.06 -20.33
CA ASP A 629 7.53 -22.36 -21.64
C ASP A 629 8.84 -21.58 -21.83
N ASP A 630 9.97 -22.23 -21.71
CA ASP A 630 11.31 -21.65 -21.86
C ASP A 630 11.52 -21.00 -23.24
N ARG A 631 10.92 -21.56 -24.31
CA ARG A 631 11.02 -21.01 -25.67
C ARG A 631 10.36 -19.63 -25.79
N THR A 632 9.21 -19.46 -25.15
CA THR A 632 8.52 -18.16 -25.10
C THR A 632 9.27 -17.21 -24.18
N LEU A 633 9.69 -17.65 -22.99
CA LEU A 633 10.33 -16.81 -21.98
C LEU A 633 11.68 -16.24 -22.43
N ARG A 634 12.49 -17.00 -23.18
CA ARG A 634 13.81 -16.55 -23.71
C ARG A 634 13.73 -15.36 -24.67
N ASN A 635 12.53 -14.94 -25.10
CA ASN A 635 12.36 -13.72 -25.89
C ASN A 635 12.39 -12.43 -25.05
N ASP A 636 12.48 -12.52 -23.73
CA ASP A 636 12.74 -11.38 -22.84
C ASP A 636 14.14 -11.50 -22.21
N SER A 637 14.95 -10.45 -22.30
CA SER A 637 16.35 -10.48 -21.86
C SER A 637 16.56 -10.77 -20.39
N THR A 638 15.57 -10.49 -19.53
CA THR A 638 15.68 -10.79 -18.09
C THR A 638 15.34 -12.25 -17.82
N TRP A 639 14.34 -12.78 -18.50
CA TRP A 639 13.99 -14.19 -18.45
C TRP A 639 15.06 -15.08 -19.11
N GLU A 640 15.61 -14.66 -20.23
CA GLU A 640 16.76 -15.31 -20.88
C GLU A 640 17.92 -15.44 -19.88
N SER A 641 18.33 -14.33 -19.27
CA SER A 641 19.39 -14.33 -18.26
C SER A 641 19.08 -15.24 -17.07
N TRP A 642 17.81 -15.34 -16.63
CA TRP A 642 17.41 -16.23 -15.55
C TRP A 642 17.47 -17.70 -15.98
N LEU A 643 16.99 -18.02 -17.17
CA LEU A 643 17.05 -19.39 -17.72
C LEU A 643 18.49 -19.83 -17.98
N ASP A 644 19.36 -18.93 -18.45
CA ASP A 644 20.79 -19.24 -18.60
C ASP A 644 21.43 -19.57 -17.26
N TRP A 645 21.11 -18.81 -16.20
CA TRP A 645 21.56 -19.13 -14.84
C TRP A 645 21.01 -20.48 -14.33
N VAL A 646 19.75 -20.82 -14.66
CA VAL A 646 19.15 -22.14 -14.36
C VAL A 646 19.89 -23.26 -15.07
N ASP A 647 20.23 -23.10 -16.36
CA ASP A 647 20.96 -24.09 -17.15
C ASP A 647 22.40 -24.27 -16.63
N GLU A 648 23.11 -23.17 -16.40
CA GLU A 648 24.48 -23.18 -15.86
C GLU A 648 24.54 -23.85 -14.48
N SER A 649 23.51 -23.60 -13.65
CA SER A 649 23.39 -24.18 -12.30
C SER A 649 22.78 -25.59 -12.29
N LYS A 650 22.36 -26.12 -13.45
CA LYS A 650 21.70 -27.44 -13.63
C LYS A 650 20.40 -27.58 -12.81
N LEU A 651 19.57 -26.56 -12.84
CA LEU A 651 18.33 -26.46 -12.07
C LEU A 651 17.07 -26.74 -12.89
N MET A 652 17.22 -27.33 -14.10
CA MET A 652 16.10 -27.83 -14.90
C MET A 652 15.52 -29.10 -14.26
N ALA A 653 14.21 -29.11 -14.03
CA ALA A 653 13.48 -30.24 -13.50
C ALA A 653 12.50 -30.80 -14.54
N TRP A 654 12.43 -32.11 -14.63
CA TRP A 654 11.47 -32.79 -15.49
C TRP A 654 10.36 -33.37 -14.61
N HIS A 655 9.15 -32.87 -14.77
CA HIS A 655 7.99 -33.38 -14.04
C HIS A 655 7.16 -34.28 -14.95
N VAL A 656 7.01 -35.55 -14.57
CA VAL A 656 6.13 -36.47 -15.30
C VAL A 656 4.73 -36.31 -14.69
N VAL A 657 3.83 -35.66 -15.41
CA VAL A 657 2.40 -35.72 -15.09
C VAL A 657 1.96 -37.14 -15.40
N ASN A 658 1.76 -37.97 -14.38
CA ASN A 658 1.13 -39.26 -14.57
C ASN A 658 -0.29 -39.01 -15.09
N SER A 659 -0.50 -39.34 -16.34
CA SER A 659 -1.76 -39.25 -17.09
C SER A 659 -2.85 -40.17 -16.50
#